data_cf84a1840ff21b93d0c353bdc9fa92ca
#
_entry.id   cf84a1840ff21b93d0c353bdc9fa92ca
#
_cell.length_a   1.000
_cell.length_b   1.000
_cell.length_c   1.000
_cell.angle_alpha   90.00
_cell.angle_beta   90.00
_cell.angle_gamma   90.00
#
_symmetry.space_group_name_H-M   'P 1'
#
loop_
_entity.id
_entity.type
_entity.pdbx_description
1 polymer ?
#
loop_
_entity_poly.entity_id
_entity_poly.type
_entity_poly.pdbx_seq_one_letter_code
_entity_poly.pdbx_strand_id
1 'polypeptide(L)'
;MRSKIFIFTLLISQTYISAQEPTYTVSRTSFSTDSFDEFCPAFYGNGLVFCTNNNAGSLVTYSSSKGSGNVNIHYVDTAGSAKRSDLFSKSLRTKANNGPVTFNSRGDTIYFSRNINIEGTLKEISSVRNRLGIFSAVNTGKEWSRTRELRYNNEWYNITAPCLSPDGKRLYFASDMPNGFGGSDLYYCQWRGDYWDDPVNLGSNINTKGNEAYPFVTAAGEIYFSSDGLPGLGGRDIFYSRQQGNEWLPPVRLDPPVNSQYDDFGLIIDPEKGEGYFSTTRNRNADIYKFKTVHPQIYYADAQKENRYCFSFSDSGEIAVDTLYLQYVWDFGDGAKGYGEKATHCYAGPGKYNVRLDIIDRLSGNRYFTKLNYTVQLHAYEQPFITVPDVVLVGEQITISGRQSFLPGYEITNYWWDFGKDTRMEGPEVQVTFNEKGDYNIKMGVKMRSQSTGIIHTAGVSKKITVVTNDQERKSLLSARTNVKQPVQDIRRIDNAVINTEFSAEDDLKKNGIFRLRLTSSGSRLSSGSSVFRNMPDKYILREIHKDGSGTYDYIAEEQIKLISLYPAYRELLALGFRNVQVVLDTLTSPAERELLDLKKNYGVLADDYFDAMGRLRSPAYLMLDQITILMNRNPGIRIEVEVHTDNTGSAANNLKISQTRAQLMVNYLIDRGISSKRLSAKGYGGVRPVASNMYERDRRLNRRVDFRIVN
;
A
#
# COMPACT_ATOMS: atom_id res chain seq x y z
N MET A 1 27.12 84.83 29.30
CA MET A 1 27.54 83.56 28.70
C MET A 1 26.88 82.40 29.40
N ARG A 2 25.83 81.82 28.78
CA ARG A 2 25.11 80.64 29.34
C ARG A 2 25.54 79.46 28.56
N SER A 3 26.31 78.52 29.23
CA SER A 3 26.77 77.26 28.71
C SER A 3 25.59 76.26 28.72
N LYS A 4 25.21 75.71 27.56
CA LYS A 4 24.21 74.66 27.43
C LYS A 4 24.96 73.31 27.47
N ILE A 5 24.70 72.55 28.54
CA ILE A 5 25.15 71.18 28.66
C ILE A 5 24.13 70.31 27.90
N PHE A 6 24.59 69.63 26.82
CA PHE A 6 23.85 68.57 26.13
C PHE A 6 24.11 67.23 26.83
N ILE A 7 23.08 66.67 27.47
CA ILE A 7 23.13 65.31 28.00
C ILE A 7 22.73 64.37 26.85
N PHE A 8 23.69 63.57 26.37
CA PHE A 8 23.48 62.51 25.45
C PHE A 8 23.00 61.26 26.25
N THR A 9 21.73 60.97 26.17
CA THR A 9 21.15 59.73 26.74
C THR A 9 21.45 58.60 25.77
N LEU A 10 22.38 57.72 26.12
CA LEU A 10 22.70 56.51 25.38
C LEU A 10 21.57 55.50 25.68
N LEU A 11 20.65 55.31 24.75
CA LEU A 11 19.70 54.21 24.76
C LEU A 11 20.45 52.92 24.41
N ILE A 12 20.83 52.17 25.46
CA ILE A 12 21.27 50.77 25.29
C ILE A 12 20.02 49.94 25.04
N SER A 13 19.77 49.61 23.75
CA SER A 13 18.82 48.57 23.40
C SER A 13 19.38 47.23 23.89
N GLN A 14 18.89 46.76 25.02
CA GLN A 14 19.08 45.39 25.41
C GLN A 14 18.32 44.52 24.40
N THR A 15 19.06 43.97 23.44
CA THR A 15 18.61 42.81 22.70
C THR A 15 18.52 41.63 23.68
N TYR A 16 17.34 41.35 24.14
CA TYR A 16 17.09 40.04 24.79
C TYR A 16 17.32 38.99 23.73
N ILE A 17 18.49 38.35 23.76
CA ILE A 17 18.70 37.06 23.13
C ILE A 17 17.87 36.12 24.03
N SER A 18 16.67 35.77 23.58
CA SER A 18 15.90 34.69 24.17
C SER A 18 16.75 33.44 24.04
N ALA A 19 17.29 32.97 25.17
CA ALA A 19 17.99 31.68 25.18
C ALA A 19 16.98 30.63 24.74
N GLN A 20 17.35 29.89 23.69
CA GLN A 20 16.55 28.78 23.16
C GLN A 20 16.27 27.79 24.31
N GLU A 21 15.01 27.46 24.57
CA GLU A 21 14.70 26.38 25.51
C GLU A 21 15.25 25.08 24.93
N PRO A 22 16.06 24.33 25.71
CA PRO A 22 16.70 23.14 25.21
C PRO A 22 15.68 22.03 24.93
N THR A 23 15.91 21.22 23.89
CA THR A 23 15.12 20.04 23.58
C THR A 23 15.05 19.06 24.77
N TYR A 24 16.13 18.97 25.53
CA TYR A 24 16.28 18.11 26.68
C TYR A 24 16.87 18.87 27.88
N THR A 25 16.43 18.48 29.09
CA THR A 25 17.21 18.75 30.30
C THR A 25 18.02 17.52 30.67
N VAL A 26 19.27 17.71 31.06
CA VAL A 26 20.16 16.61 31.48
C VAL A 26 20.76 16.90 32.85
N SER A 27 20.94 15.85 33.64
CA SER A 27 21.62 15.94 34.95
C SER A 27 22.42 14.68 35.22
N ARG A 28 23.60 14.84 35.78
CA ARG A 28 24.42 13.72 36.26
C ARG A 28 23.66 13.00 37.38
N THR A 29 23.67 11.67 37.36
CA THR A 29 23.03 10.89 38.42
C THR A 29 23.83 10.95 39.72
N SER A 30 23.13 10.84 40.87
CA SER A 30 23.75 10.92 42.19
C SER A 30 24.64 9.71 42.57
N PHE A 31 24.55 8.62 41.79
CA PHE A 31 25.32 7.40 41.97
C PHE A 31 26.54 7.32 41.04
N SER A 32 26.67 8.21 40.05
CA SER A 32 27.87 8.35 39.23
C SER A 32 28.98 9.02 40.05
N THR A 33 30.20 8.50 39.96
CA THR A 33 31.33 8.88 40.82
C THR A 33 32.45 9.49 40.00
N ASP A 34 33.33 10.31 40.62
CA ASP A 34 34.48 10.91 39.92
C ASP A 34 35.65 9.92 39.76
N SER A 35 35.55 8.74 40.41
CA SER A 35 36.64 7.78 40.50
C SER A 35 36.51 6.56 39.61
N PHE A 36 35.30 6.27 39.17
CA PHE A 36 34.99 5.07 38.43
C PHE A 36 34.16 5.40 37.16
N ASP A 37 34.17 4.47 36.24
CA ASP A 37 33.25 4.51 35.11
C ASP A 37 31.89 3.90 35.51
N GLU A 38 30.79 4.58 35.21
CA GLU A 38 29.43 4.08 35.27
C GLU A 38 28.77 4.30 33.91
N PHE A 39 28.37 3.22 33.25
CA PHE A 39 27.91 3.33 31.87
C PHE A 39 26.90 2.23 31.46
N CYS A 40 26.25 2.42 30.32
CA CYS A 40 25.28 1.51 29.71
C CYS A 40 24.17 1.07 30.69
N PRO A 41 23.33 2.00 31.12
CA PRO A 41 22.19 1.69 31.95
C PRO A 41 21.17 0.80 31.22
N ALA A 42 20.43 -0.02 32.01
CA ALA A 42 19.28 -0.81 31.56
C ALA A 42 18.20 -0.75 32.62
N PHE A 43 16.95 -0.61 32.27
CA PHE A 43 15.83 -0.64 33.19
C PHE A 43 15.68 -2.04 33.80
N TYR A 44 15.52 -2.11 35.14
CA TYR A 44 15.24 -3.35 35.85
C TYR A 44 14.47 -3.07 37.15
N GLY A 45 13.29 -3.65 37.31
CA GLY A 45 12.43 -3.39 38.44
C GLY A 45 12.14 -1.89 38.64
N ASN A 46 12.38 -1.38 39.84
CA ASN A 46 12.22 0.04 40.18
C ASN A 46 13.52 0.86 39.98
N GLY A 47 14.53 0.30 39.31
CA GLY A 47 15.84 0.93 39.26
C GLY A 47 16.57 0.70 37.93
N LEU A 48 17.86 0.82 38.02
CA LEU A 48 18.79 0.66 36.92
C LEU A 48 19.84 -0.41 37.21
N VAL A 49 20.11 -1.21 36.20
CA VAL A 49 21.30 -2.04 36.14
C VAL A 49 22.28 -1.39 35.18
N PHE A 50 23.56 -1.33 35.52
CA PHE A 50 24.57 -0.66 34.70
C PHE A 50 25.96 -1.28 34.88
N CYS A 51 26.89 -0.90 34.04
CA CYS A 51 28.27 -1.34 34.09
C CYS A 51 29.13 -0.37 34.94
N THR A 52 30.02 -0.91 35.74
CA THR A 52 31.03 -0.08 36.44
C THR A 52 32.32 -0.87 36.71
N ASN A 53 33.45 -0.17 36.75
CA ASN A 53 34.74 -0.71 37.19
C ASN A 53 34.94 -0.50 38.72
N ASN A 54 33.90 -0.04 39.43
CA ASN A 54 33.92 0.08 40.89
C ASN A 54 33.87 -1.31 41.55
N ASN A 55 34.98 -1.71 42.16
CA ASN A 55 35.12 -2.96 42.90
C ASN A 55 35.04 -2.78 44.42
N ALA A 56 34.51 -1.66 44.92
CA ALA A 56 34.31 -1.40 46.31
C ALA A 56 33.48 -2.53 46.99
N GLY A 57 33.99 -3.07 48.12
CA GLY A 57 33.38 -4.21 48.80
C GLY A 57 33.86 -5.59 48.34
N SER A 58 34.81 -5.67 47.43
CA SER A 58 35.47 -6.92 47.06
C SER A 58 36.77 -7.10 47.81
N LEU A 59 36.98 -8.25 48.43
CA LEU A 59 38.25 -8.65 49.07
C LEU A 59 39.36 -8.88 48.06
N VAL A 60 39.01 -8.99 46.76
CA VAL A 60 39.96 -9.19 45.63
C VAL A 60 39.61 -8.20 44.54
N THR A 61 40.52 -7.28 44.29
CA THR A 61 40.49 -6.34 43.14
C THR A 61 41.20 -6.95 41.96
N TYR A 62 40.47 -7.13 40.85
CA TYR A 62 41.09 -7.51 39.57
C TYR A 62 41.30 -6.24 38.77
N SER A 63 42.55 -5.92 38.40
CA SER A 63 42.87 -4.80 37.56
C SER A 63 43.25 -5.25 36.14
N SER A 64 42.84 -4.50 35.13
CA SER A 64 43.27 -4.70 33.75
C SER A 64 44.78 -4.35 33.60
N SER A 65 45.41 -4.74 32.48
CA SER A 65 46.79 -4.38 32.15
C SER A 65 47.07 -2.86 32.13
N LYS A 66 46.01 -2.02 32.09
CA LYS A 66 46.06 -0.56 32.15
C LYS A 66 45.78 0.03 33.54
N GLY A 67 45.63 -0.82 34.57
CA GLY A 67 45.42 -0.35 35.95
C GLY A 67 43.96 -0.06 36.34
N SER A 68 43.02 -0.09 35.39
CA SER A 68 41.57 0.01 35.66
C SER A 68 41.01 -1.32 36.11
N GLY A 69 40.09 -1.32 37.07
CA GLY A 69 39.38 -2.54 37.52
C GLY A 69 38.53 -3.16 36.43
N ASN A 70 38.26 -4.46 36.56
CA ASN A 70 37.34 -5.14 35.65
C ASN A 70 35.91 -4.58 35.78
N VAL A 71 35.21 -4.50 34.68
CA VAL A 71 33.81 -4.05 34.60
C VAL A 71 32.89 -5.12 35.20
N ASN A 72 31.99 -4.72 36.06
CA ASN A 72 30.96 -5.58 36.67
C ASN A 72 29.57 -4.92 36.52
N ILE A 73 28.55 -5.73 36.76
CA ILE A 73 27.15 -5.31 36.65
C ILE A 73 26.69 -4.89 38.07
N HIS A 74 26.25 -3.65 38.20
CA HIS A 74 25.70 -3.10 39.43
C HIS A 74 24.23 -2.74 39.29
N TYR A 75 23.50 -2.64 40.42
CA TYR A 75 22.12 -2.21 40.51
C TYR A 75 22.00 -1.01 41.45
N VAL A 76 21.10 -0.11 41.11
CA VAL A 76 20.68 1.00 41.95
C VAL A 76 19.17 1.16 41.88
N ASP A 77 18.53 1.29 43.05
CA ASP A 77 17.11 1.67 43.13
C ASP A 77 16.96 3.17 42.88
N THR A 78 16.17 3.54 41.87
CA THR A 78 15.94 4.94 41.48
C THR A 78 14.69 5.55 42.12
N ALA A 79 13.90 4.79 42.86
CA ALA A 79 12.69 5.29 43.55
C ALA A 79 13.03 6.21 44.72
N GLY A 80 14.30 6.22 45.21
CA GLY A 80 14.79 7.08 46.26
C GLY A 80 16.02 7.91 45.87
N SER A 81 16.58 8.64 46.78
CA SER A 81 17.85 9.38 46.61
C SER A 81 19.09 8.48 46.77
N ALA A 82 19.08 7.30 46.16
CA ALA A 82 20.16 6.33 46.28
C ALA A 82 21.49 6.92 45.76
N LYS A 83 22.50 6.95 46.61
CA LYS A 83 23.86 7.44 46.30
C LYS A 83 24.86 6.30 46.08
N ARG A 84 24.44 5.07 46.28
CA ARG A 84 25.30 3.89 46.16
C ARG A 84 24.63 2.82 45.34
N SER A 85 25.40 2.16 44.54
CA SER A 85 25.00 0.96 43.81
C SER A 85 25.57 -0.29 44.50
N ASP A 86 24.87 -1.38 44.37
CA ASP A 86 25.32 -2.69 44.82
C ASP A 86 25.61 -3.62 43.66
N LEU A 87 26.45 -4.63 43.89
CA LEU A 87 26.70 -5.68 42.89
C LEU A 87 25.35 -6.36 42.57
N PHE A 88 24.99 -6.36 41.28
CA PHE A 88 23.70 -6.89 40.81
C PHE A 88 23.52 -8.38 41.15
N SER A 89 24.56 -9.19 40.94
CA SER A 89 24.52 -10.62 41.26
C SER A 89 25.90 -11.19 41.54
N LYS A 90 25.99 -11.97 42.60
CA LYS A 90 27.23 -12.71 42.93
C LYS A 90 27.46 -13.89 41.98
N SER A 91 26.37 -14.55 41.51
CA SER A 91 26.46 -15.73 40.63
C SER A 91 26.87 -15.36 39.19
N LEU A 92 26.63 -14.10 38.77
CA LEU A 92 27.06 -13.62 37.43
C LEU A 92 28.47 -13.03 37.43
N ARG A 93 29.03 -12.70 38.59
CA ARG A 93 30.35 -12.08 38.73
C ARG A 93 31.46 -13.06 38.30
N THR A 94 32.40 -12.57 37.51
CA THR A 94 33.61 -13.32 37.15
C THR A 94 34.87 -12.47 37.33
N LYS A 95 36.04 -13.04 37.07
CA LYS A 95 37.33 -12.34 37.02
C LYS A 95 37.49 -11.49 35.74
N ALA A 96 36.55 -11.60 34.79
CA ALA A 96 36.52 -10.93 33.49
C ALA A 96 35.49 -9.80 33.48
N ASN A 97 35.48 -8.99 32.42
CA ASN A 97 34.48 -7.96 32.21
C ASN A 97 33.08 -8.57 32.03
N ASN A 98 32.06 -7.95 32.63
CA ASN A 98 30.66 -8.30 32.49
C ASN A 98 29.83 -7.05 32.18
N GLY A 99 28.94 -7.12 31.19
CA GLY A 99 28.07 -6.04 30.72
C GLY A 99 28.61 -5.42 29.41
N PRO A 100 27.77 -4.67 28.68
CA PRO A 100 26.39 -4.23 28.96
C PRO A 100 25.33 -5.34 29.02
N VAL A 101 24.14 -5.00 29.50
CA VAL A 101 23.05 -5.95 29.77
C VAL A 101 21.73 -5.52 29.12
N THR A 102 20.85 -6.50 28.93
CA THR A 102 19.43 -6.30 28.60
C THR A 102 18.57 -7.39 29.25
N PHE A 103 17.31 -7.10 29.47
CA PHE A 103 16.37 -8.01 30.10
C PHE A 103 15.18 -8.27 29.19
N ASN A 104 14.53 -9.44 29.36
CA ASN A 104 13.21 -9.62 28.82
C ASN A 104 12.16 -8.79 29.59
N SER A 105 10.95 -8.65 29.05
CA SER A 105 9.87 -7.84 29.64
C SER A 105 9.45 -8.26 31.05
N ARG A 106 9.70 -9.53 31.44
CA ARG A 106 9.43 -10.04 32.77
C ARG A 106 10.58 -9.81 33.78
N GLY A 107 11.76 -9.45 33.29
CA GLY A 107 12.96 -9.30 34.10
C GLY A 107 13.53 -10.62 34.65
N ASP A 108 13.06 -11.77 34.17
CA ASP A 108 13.50 -13.08 34.60
C ASP A 108 14.62 -13.69 33.74
N THR A 109 14.93 -13.07 32.60
CA THR A 109 16.01 -13.48 31.71
C THR A 109 16.90 -12.28 31.38
N ILE A 110 18.21 -12.46 31.60
CA ILE A 110 19.24 -11.47 31.28
C ILE A 110 20.08 -11.94 30.10
N TYR A 111 20.40 -11.02 29.18
CA TYR A 111 21.46 -11.16 28.18
C TYR A 111 22.53 -10.11 28.50
N PHE A 112 23.78 -10.51 28.48
CA PHE A 112 24.88 -9.60 28.82
C PHE A 112 26.16 -9.94 28.10
N SER A 113 26.99 -8.94 27.83
CA SER A 113 28.32 -9.14 27.30
C SER A 113 29.27 -9.64 28.38
N ARG A 114 30.19 -10.51 28.03
CA ARG A 114 31.26 -10.99 28.90
C ARG A 114 32.45 -11.46 28.05
N ASN A 115 33.66 -11.36 28.60
CA ASN A 115 34.80 -12.02 27.95
C ASN A 115 34.54 -13.52 27.84
N ILE A 116 34.87 -14.10 26.68
CA ILE A 116 34.63 -15.52 26.37
C ILE A 116 35.50 -16.38 27.30
N ASN A 117 36.77 -16.07 27.42
CA ASN A 117 37.67 -16.79 28.32
C ASN A 117 37.65 -16.15 29.71
N ILE A 118 37.16 -16.89 30.70
CA ILE A 118 37.08 -16.49 32.11
C ILE A 118 37.99 -17.34 33.02
N GLU A 119 38.65 -18.32 32.45
CA GLU A 119 39.58 -19.23 33.10
C GLU A 119 41.04 -18.86 32.75
N GLY A 120 41.96 -19.21 33.63
CA GLY A 120 43.38 -18.92 33.42
C GLY A 120 43.94 -17.82 34.30
N THR A 121 45.14 -17.32 33.95
CA THR A 121 45.78 -16.23 34.68
C THR A 121 45.14 -14.89 34.38
N LEU A 122 45.25 -13.93 35.31
CA LEU A 122 44.73 -12.56 35.08
C LEU A 122 45.27 -11.92 33.81
N LYS A 123 46.51 -12.23 33.43
CA LYS A 123 47.12 -11.72 32.19
C LYS A 123 46.45 -12.25 30.92
N GLU A 124 46.04 -13.52 30.92
CA GLU A 124 45.31 -14.15 29.83
C GLU A 124 43.89 -13.62 29.75
N ILE A 125 43.20 -13.50 30.86
CA ILE A 125 41.81 -13.00 30.95
C ILE A 125 41.76 -11.51 30.55
N SER A 126 42.73 -10.69 30.95
CA SER A 126 42.79 -9.27 30.60
C SER A 126 43.48 -8.99 29.23
N SER A 127 43.81 -10.03 28.47
CA SER A 127 44.40 -9.90 27.14
C SER A 127 43.40 -9.24 26.18
N VAL A 128 43.91 -8.33 25.32
CA VAL A 128 43.13 -7.76 24.20
C VAL A 128 42.66 -8.80 23.20
N ARG A 129 43.21 -10.02 23.24
CA ARG A 129 42.75 -11.16 22.42
C ARG A 129 41.57 -11.88 23.02
N ASN A 130 41.22 -11.64 24.30
CA ASN A 130 40.04 -12.24 24.94
C ASN A 130 38.79 -11.48 24.50
N ARG A 131 38.13 -11.96 23.47
CA ARG A 131 36.96 -11.36 22.86
C ARG A 131 35.78 -11.30 23.81
N LEU A 132 34.83 -10.39 23.51
CA LEU A 132 33.54 -10.31 24.17
C LEU A 132 32.53 -11.15 23.39
N GLY A 133 31.72 -11.92 24.12
CA GLY A 133 30.57 -12.65 23.61
C GLY A 133 29.34 -12.32 24.42
N ILE A 134 28.18 -12.67 23.94
CA ILE A 134 26.90 -12.53 24.64
C ILE A 134 26.54 -13.83 25.33
N PHE A 135 26.14 -13.72 26.59
CA PHE A 135 25.69 -14.80 27.45
C PHE A 135 24.32 -14.51 27.98
N SER A 136 23.55 -15.55 28.32
CA SER A 136 22.24 -15.44 28.94
C SER A 136 22.19 -16.22 30.26
N ALA A 137 21.33 -15.77 31.16
CA ALA A 137 20.99 -16.50 32.38
C ALA A 137 19.50 -16.24 32.74
N VAL A 138 18.92 -17.18 33.49
CA VAL A 138 17.54 -17.10 33.96
C VAL A 138 17.52 -16.95 35.48
N ASN A 139 16.68 -16.06 35.98
CA ASN A 139 16.47 -15.90 37.40
C ASN A 139 15.64 -17.06 37.96
N THR A 140 16.20 -17.82 38.93
CA THR A 140 15.56 -18.97 39.55
C THR A 140 14.71 -18.59 40.77
N GLY A 141 14.59 -17.30 41.09
CA GLY A 141 13.95 -16.78 42.29
C GLY A 141 14.87 -16.67 43.50
N LYS A 142 16.02 -17.37 43.48
CA LYS A 142 17.05 -17.30 44.50
C LYS A 142 18.33 -16.67 43.98
N GLU A 143 18.71 -17.05 42.76
CA GLU A 143 19.93 -16.58 42.09
C GLU A 143 19.78 -16.72 40.57
N TRP A 144 20.70 -16.16 39.81
CA TRP A 144 20.77 -16.35 38.38
C TRP A 144 21.38 -17.73 38.05
N SER A 145 20.79 -18.42 37.08
CA SER A 145 21.23 -19.75 36.62
C SER A 145 22.68 -19.72 36.11
N ARG A 146 23.23 -20.92 35.86
CA ARG A 146 24.45 -21.04 35.04
C ARG A 146 24.26 -20.35 33.70
N THR A 147 25.25 -19.56 33.30
CA THR A 147 25.25 -18.82 32.05
C THR A 147 25.27 -19.75 30.84
N ARG A 148 24.47 -19.42 29.82
CA ARG A 148 24.49 -20.03 28.50
C ARG A 148 25.09 -19.09 27.49
N GLU A 149 25.97 -19.62 26.67
CA GLU A 149 26.66 -18.87 25.63
C GLU A 149 25.76 -18.72 24.39
N LEU A 150 25.84 -17.56 23.73
CA LEU A 150 25.20 -17.36 22.45
C LEU A 150 25.99 -18.14 21.39
N ARG A 151 25.33 -18.90 20.53
CA ARG A 151 25.96 -19.83 19.57
C ARG A 151 26.93 -19.15 18.58
N TYR A 152 26.87 -17.82 18.42
CA TYR A 152 27.72 -17.05 17.52
C TYR A 152 28.97 -16.50 18.18
N ASN A 153 29.12 -16.64 19.51
CA ASN A 153 30.36 -16.25 20.18
C ASN A 153 31.54 -17.01 19.61
N ASN A 154 32.67 -16.33 19.43
CA ASN A 154 33.91 -16.95 18.96
C ASN A 154 35.13 -16.10 19.35
N GLU A 155 36.31 -16.66 19.09
CA GLU A 155 37.60 -16.05 19.49
C GLU A 155 38.15 -15.02 18.49
N TRP A 156 37.48 -14.79 17.36
CA TRP A 156 37.98 -13.95 16.27
C TRP A 156 37.47 -12.52 16.30
N TYR A 157 36.20 -12.36 16.72
CA TYR A 157 35.53 -11.07 16.76
C TYR A 157 34.69 -10.90 18.03
N ASN A 158 34.31 -9.67 18.32
CA ASN A 158 33.47 -9.33 19.46
C ASN A 158 32.00 -9.38 19.08
N ILE A 159 31.15 -9.83 20.01
CA ILE A 159 29.71 -9.64 20.00
C ILE A 159 29.33 -9.02 21.34
N THR A 160 28.80 -7.78 21.32
CA THR A 160 28.63 -6.99 22.55
C THR A 160 27.39 -6.11 22.51
N ALA A 161 27.11 -5.47 23.64
CA ALA A 161 26.00 -4.52 23.83
C ALA A 161 24.64 -5.08 23.38
N PRO A 162 24.18 -6.20 23.97
CA PRO A 162 22.89 -6.78 23.61
C PRO A 162 21.74 -5.86 23.96
N CYS A 163 20.71 -5.82 23.09
CA CYS A 163 19.42 -5.21 23.33
C CYS A 163 18.31 -6.15 22.86
N LEU A 164 17.52 -6.64 23.78
CA LEU A 164 16.35 -7.47 23.45
C LEU A 164 15.17 -6.56 23.09
N SER A 165 14.49 -6.83 22.00
CA SER A 165 13.25 -6.12 21.66
C SER A 165 12.20 -6.35 22.77
N PRO A 166 11.31 -5.39 23.06
CA PRO A 166 10.30 -5.53 24.12
C PRO A 166 9.37 -6.74 23.97
N ASP A 167 9.13 -7.20 22.74
CA ASP A 167 8.36 -8.42 22.45
C ASP A 167 9.19 -9.71 22.62
N GLY A 168 10.49 -9.61 22.91
CA GLY A 168 11.41 -10.72 23.09
C GLY A 168 11.78 -11.49 21.82
N LYS A 169 11.41 -10.99 20.66
CA LYS A 169 11.57 -11.74 19.38
C LYS A 169 12.85 -11.41 18.63
N ARG A 170 13.50 -10.28 18.91
CA ARG A 170 14.76 -9.88 18.29
C ARG A 170 15.80 -9.52 19.33
N LEU A 171 17.00 -10.05 19.16
CA LEU A 171 18.17 -9.68 19.93
C LEU A 171 19.09 -8.86 19.06
N TYR A 172 19.19 -7.56 19.34
CA TYR A 172 20.11 -6.63 18.67
C TYR A 172 21.45 -6.61 19.41
N PHE A 173 22.52 -6.37 18.69
CA PHE A 173 23.86 -6.28 19.25
C PHE A 173 24.84 -5.60 18.31
N ALA A 174 26.01 -5.24 18.82
CA ALA A 174 27.13 -4.72 18.05
C ALA A 174 28.20 -5.79 17.84
N SER A 175 28.82 -5.84 16.66
CA SER A 175 29.89 -6.79 16.37
C SER A 175 30.85 -6.27 15.29
N ASP A 176 32.13 -6.61 15.46
CA ASP A 176 33.21 -6.43 14.47
C ASP A 176 33.41 -7.71 13.63
N MET A 177 32.33 -8.51 13.44
CA MET A 177 32.39 -9.71 12.61
C MET A 177 32.69 -9.39 11.15
N PRO A 178 33.37 -10.31 10.41
CA PRO A 178 33.73 -10.10 9.02
C PRO A 178 32.54 -9.81 8.12
N ASN A 179 32.79 -9.06 7.03
CA ASN A 179 31.79 -8.66 6.03
C ASN A 179 30.76 -7.63 6.52
N GLY A 180 31.09 -6.87 7.55
CA GLY A 180 30.36 -5.66 7.93
C GLY A 180 30.71 -4.47 7.05
N PHE A 181 30.15 -3.28 7.38
CA PHE A 181 30.40 -2.03 6.67
C PHE A 181 31.63 -1.29 7.19
N GLY A 182 31.95 -1.47 8.50
CA GLY A 182 33.02 -0.70 9.15
C GLY A 182 33.75 -1.46 10.25
N GLY A 183 33.99 -0.75 11.34
CA GLY A 183 34.66 -1.30 12.51
C GLY A 183 33.74 -2.22 13.30
N SER A 184 32.75 -1.66 13.95
CA SER A 184 31.67 -2.39 14.63
C SER A 184 30.35 -2.01 14.02
N ASP A 185 29.58 -2.98 13.59
CA ASP A 185 28.25 -2.82 13.00
C ASP A 185 27.16 -3.32 13.93
N LEU A 186 25.92 -2.85 13.73
CA LEU A 186 24.74 -3.36 14.38
C LEU A 186 24.12 -4.51 13.60
N TYR A 187 23.76 -5.55 14.33
CA TYR A 187 23.09 -6.75 13.84
C TYR A 187 21.88 -7.09 14.70
N TYR A 188 21.02 -7.97 14.20
CA TYR A 188 20.01 -8.64 15.02
C TYR A 188 19.90 -10.12 14.67
N CYS A 189 19.46 -10.91 15.65
CA CYS A 189 18.99 -12.29 15.47
C CYS A 189 17.49 -12.36 15.76
N GLN A 190 16.76 -13.17 14.99
CA GLN A 190 15.35 -13.46 15.22
C GLN A 190 15.19 -14.69 16.12
N TRP A 191 14.31 -14.63 17.13
CA TRP A 191 13.96 -15.79 17.95
C TRP A 191 13.00 -16.73 17.22
N ARG A 192 13.30 -18.03 17.22
CA ARG A 192 12.49 -19.07 16.57
C ARG A 192 11.75 -19.99 17.54
N GLY A 193 11.72 -19.63 18.82
CA GLY A 193 11.05 -20.39 19.87
C GLY A 193 12.02 -21.12 20.79
N ASP A 194 13.11 -21.68 20.26
CA ASP A 194 14.13 -22.45 20.97
C ASP A 194 15.56 -21.98 20.70
N TYR A 195 15.79 -21.25 19.62
CA TYR A 195 17.10 -20.72 19.24
C TYR A 195 17.01 -19.35 18.57
N TRP A 196 18.14 -18.66 18.51
CA TRP A 196 18.33 -17.42 17.74
C TRP A 196 18.80 -17.77 16.33
N ASP A 197 18.17 -17.16 15.29
CA ASP A 197 18.59 -17.23 13.90
C ASP A 197 19.97 -16.61 13.68
N ASP A 198 20.53 -16.83 12.49
CA ASP A 198 21.78 -16.20 12.08
C ASP A 198 21.69 -14.67 12.13
N PRO A 199 22.84 -14.02 12.49
CA PRO A 199 22.91 -12.57 12.55
C PRO A 199 22.60 -11.91 11.20
N VAL A 200 21.72 -10.92 11.23
CA VAL A 200 21.38 -10.07 10.08
C VAL A 200 21.91 -8.67 10.34
N ASN A 201 22.77 -8.17 9.44
CA ASN A 201 23.28 -6.80 9.49
C ASN A 201 22.14 -5.80 9.24
N LEU A 202 22.07 -4.67 9.98
CA LEU A 202 21.03 -3.66 9.83
C LEU A 202 21.13 -2.86 8.52
N GLY A 203 22.19 -3.02 7.76
CA GLY A 203 22.39 -2.40 6.46
C GLY A 203 23.04 -1.02 6.50
N SER A 204 23.34 -0.50 5.30
CA SER A 204 24.13 0.74 5.12
C SER A 204 23.41 2.02 5.54
N ASN A 205 22.11 1.99 5.79
CA ASN A 205 21.41 3.15 6.36
C ASN A 205 21.76 3.35 7.84
N ILE A 206 22.06 2.27 8.57
CA ILE A 206 22.44 2.31 9.99
C ILE A 206 23.96 2.23 10.15
N ASN A 207 24.57 1.23 9.51
CA ASN A 207 25.98 0.91 9.67
C ASN A 207 26.86 1.71 8.69
N THR A 208 28.00 2.19 9.19
CA THR A 208 28.92 3.06 8.47
C THR A 208 30.33 2.44 8.39
N LYS A 209 31.31 3.21 7.94
CA LYS A 209 32.72 2.81 8.03
C LYS A 209 33.31 2.96 9.44
N GLY A 210 32.59 3.63 10.33
CA GLY A 210 32.94 3.82 11.73
C GLY A 210 32.54 2.67 12.61
N ASN A 211 32.10 2.98 13.82
CA ASN A 211 31.65 2.02 14.82
C ASN A 211 30.25 2.37 15.29
N GLU A 212 29.32 1.49 15.06
CA GLU A 212 27.97 1.54 15.60
C GLU A 212 27.86 0.58 16.80
N ALA A 213 27.27 1.08 17.90
CA ALA A 213 27.18 0.30 19.13
C ALA A 213 25.99 0.73 20.00
N TYR A 214 25.77 -0.03 21.08
CA TYR A 214 24.79 0.25 22.14
C TYR A 214 23.37 0.49 21.62
N PRO A 215 22.80 -0.45 20.85
CA PRO A 215 21.45 -0.33 20.37
C PRO A 215 20.44 -0.36 21.54
N PHE A 216 19.39 0.43 21.44
CA PHE A 216 18.20 0.37 22.28
C PHE A 216 16.96 0.45 21.42
N VAL A 217 16.04 -0.50 21.55
CA VAL A 217 14.85 -0.60 20.71
C VAL A 217 13.59 -0.40 21.54
N THR A 218 12.70 0.49 21.09
CA THR A 218 11.40 0.75 21.72
C THR A 218 10.34 -0.27 21.28
N ALA A 219 9.21 -0.31 21.99
CA ALA A 219 8.07 -1.15 21.61
C ALA A 219 7.46 -0.74 20.26
N ALA A 220 7.66 0.51 19.83
CA ALA A 220 7.27 1.00 18.51
C ALA A 220 8.21 0.56 17.37
N GLY A 221 9.29 -0.17 17.69
CA GLY A 221 10.29 -0.60 16.71
C GLY A 221 11.29 0.49 16.31
N GLU A 222 11.37 1.56 17.07
CA GLU A 222 12.37 2.62 16.89
C GLU A 222 13.69 2.19 17.51
N ILE A 223 14.80 2.56 16.89
CA ILE A 223 16.14 2.26 17.40
C ILE A 223 16.89 3.54 17.77
N TYR A 224 17.52 3.53 18.95
CA TYR A 224 18.55 4.48 19.35
C TYR A 224 19.88 3.72 19.38
N PHE A 225 20.93 4.35 18.92
CA PHE A 225 22.26 3.74 18.90
C PHE A 225 23.34 4.82 18.89
N SER A 226 24.59 4.45 19.13
CA SER A 226 25.71 5.36 19.08
C SER A 226 26.59 5.07 17.91
N SER A 227 27.09 6.12 17.24
CA SER A 227 27.98 6.01 16.09
C SER A 227 29.09 7.07 16.17
N ASP A 228 30.31 6.71 15.74
CA ASP A 228 31.39 7.62 15.45
C ASP A 228 31.65 7.80 13.93
N GLY A 229 30.87 7.11 13.10
CA GLY A 229 30.93 7.18 11.65
C GLY A 229 29.92 8.11 11.00
N LEU A 230 28.86 8.51 11.74
CA LEU A 230 27.86 9.48 11.30
C LEU A 230 28.28 10.91 11.70
N PRO A 231 27.82 11.96 10.98
CA PRO A 231 28.10 13.35 11.34
C PRO A 231 27.56 13.71 12.74
N GLY A 232 28.47 13.94 13.69
CA GLY A 232 28.19 14.17 15.10
C GLY A 232 28.73 15.50 15.63
N LEU A 233 28.70 15.68 16.97
CA LEU A 233 29.30 16.79 17.69
C LEU A 233 30.58 16.40 18.41
N GLY A 234 30.68 15.13 18.81
CA GLY A 234 31.77 14.56 19.56
C GLY A 234 32.45 13.39 18.88
N GLY A 235 33.01 12.48 19.65
CA GLY A 235 33.56 11.23 19.15
C GLY A 235 32.41 10.27 18.77
N ARG A 236 31.66 9.83 19.78
CA ARG A 236 30.43 9.08 19.59
C ARG A 236 29.23 9.93 19.93
N ASP A 237 28.24 9.93 19.05
CA ASP A 237 26.97 10.59 19.26
C ASP A 237 25.82 9.58 19.19
N ILE A 238 24.70 9.92 19.82
CA ILE A 238 23.48 9.12 19.85
C ILE A 238 22.59 9.52 18.68
N PHE A 239 22.15 8.52 17.94
CA PHE A 239 21.28 8.65 16.78
C PHE A 239 19.97 7.87 17.00
N TYR A 240 18.94 8.29 16.28
CA TYR A 240 17.62 7.69 16.21
C TYR A 240 17.30 7.26 14.79
N SER A 241 16.69 6.10 14.62
CA SER A 241 16.07 5.68 13.37
C SER A 241 14.80 4.85 13.60
N ARG A 242 13.99 4.68 12.57
CA ARG A 242 12.83 3.78 12.56
C ARG A 242 12.74 3.05 11.22
N GLN A 243 12.03 1.93 11.22
CA GLN A 243 11.75 1.20 9.98
C GLN A 243 10.58 1.82 9.22
N GLN A 244 10.70 1.85 7.90
CA GLN A 244 9.62 2.11 6.95
C GLN A 244 9.56 0.93 5.97
N GLY A 245 8.54 0.10 6.11
CA GLY A 245 8.54 -1.21 5.47
C GLY A 245 9.65 -2.11 6.02
N ASN A 246 10.53 -2.59 5.14
CA ASN A 246 11.67 -3.44 5.52
C ASN A 246 13.00 -2.67 5.67
N GLU A 247 13.01 -1.38 5.44
CA GLU A 247 14.23 -0.57 5.44
C GLU A 247 14.28 0.38 6.65
N TRP A 248 15.47 0.63 7.16
CA TRP A 248 15.71 1.67 8.16
C TRP A 248 15.79 3.03 7.47
N LEU A 249 15.14 4.04 8.04
CA LEU A 249 15.29 5.42 7.60
C LEU A 249 16.68 5.95 7.94
N PRO A 250 17.20 6.95 7.19
CA PRO A 250 18.49 7.57 7.51
C PRO A 250 18.51 8.09 8.96
N PRO A 251 19.56 7.78 9.75
CA PRO A 251 19.60 8.16 11.16
C PRO A 251 19.59 9.67 11.38
N VAL A 252 18.87 10.10 12.42
CA VAL A 252 18.81 11.49 12.85
C VAL A 252 19.54 11.61 14.20
N ARG A 253 20.48 12.54 14.30
CA ARG A 253 21.22 12.81 15.53
C ARG A 253 20.29 13.46 16.56
N LEU A 254 20.40 13.05 17.83
CA LEU A 254 19.72 13.74 18.91
C LEU A 254 20.31 15.13 19.16
N ASP A 255 19.45 16.09 19.53
CA ASP A 255 19.86 17.46 19.84
C ASP A 255 20.68 17.54 21.12
N PRO A 256 21.54 18.57 21.27
CA PRO A 256 22.08 18.94 22.58
C PRO A 256 20.96 19.21 23.60
N PRO A 257 21.21 18.99 24.89
CA PRO A 257 22.48 18.61 25.50
C PRO A 257 22.67 17.10 25.69
N VAL A 258 21.83 16.24 25.06
CA VAL A 258 22.06 14.78 25.08
C VAL A 258 23.37 14.49 24.37
N ASN A 259 23.51 14.86 23.12
CA ASN A 259 24.79 14.83 22.43
C ASN A 259 25.63 16.08 22.74
N SER A 260 26.93 15.90 22.83
CA SER A 260 27.89 16.92 23.21
C SER A 260 29.23 16.77 22.40
N GLN A 261 30.23 17.57 22.72
CA GLN A 261 31.56 17.43 22.14
C GLN A 261 32.35 16.20 22.64
N TYR A 262 31.77 15.40 23.53
CA TYR A 262 32.35 14.21 24.12
C TYR A 262 31.67 12.95 23.57
N ASP A 263 32.13 11.77 24.04
CA ASP A 263 31.43 10.52 23.71
C ASP A 263 30.11 10.44 24.47
N ASP A 264 29.01 10.31 23.72
CA ASP A 264 27.66 10.11 24.26
C ASP A 264 27.10 8.80 23.71
N PHE A 265 26.67 7.87 24.60
CA PHE A 265 26.32 6.52 24.18
C PHE A 265 25.38 5.80 25.16
N GLY A 266 24.87 4.63 24.75
CA GLY A 266 24.12 3.72 25.62
C GLY A 266 22.84 4.33 26.18
N LEU A 267 22.06 5.03 25.32
CA LEU A 267 20.79 5.64 25.71
C LEU A 267 19.72 4.58 25.92
N ILE A 268 18.93 4.76 26.99
CA ILE A 268 17.65 4.09 27.22
C ILE A 268 16.57 5.13 27.50
N ILE A 269 15.37 4.92 27.02
CA ILE A 269 14.26 5.87 27.19
C ILE A 269 12.95 5.14 27.57
N ASP A 270 12.17 5.76 28.45
CA ASP A 270 10.74 5.49 28.63
C ASP A 270 9.95 6.45 27.71
N PRO A 271 9.43 5.98 26.57
CA PRO A 271 8.75 6.85 25.61
C PRO A 271 7.47 7.47 26.17
N GLU A 272 6.85 6.84 27.15
CA GLU A 272 5.64 7.34 27.79
C GLU A 272 5.93 8.58 28.62
N LYS A 273 6.98 8.53 29.44
CA LYS A 273 7.39 9.64 30.31
C LYS A 273 8.24 10.68 29.57
N GLY A 274 8.86 10.31 28.45
CA GLY A 274 9.85 11.13 27.78
C GLY A 274 11.11 11.34 28.63
N GLU A 275 11.42 10.40 29.50
CA GLU A 275 12.57 10.40 30.40
C GLU A 275 13.45 9.18 30.16
N GLY A 276 14.73 9.32 30.39
CA GLY A 276 15.66 8.22 30.22
C GLY A 276 17.04 8.51 30.79
N TYR A 277 17.97 7.66 30.40
CA TYR A 277 19.37 7.73 30.84
C TYR A 277 20.28 7.47 29.65
N PHE A 278 21.48 8.03 29.71
CA PHE A 278 22.54 7.77 28.75
C PHE A 278 23.90 7.89 29.42
N SER A 279 24.93 7.41 28.77
CA SER A 279 26.31 7.48 29.25
C SER A 279 27.07 8.56 28.50
N THR A 280 27.97 9.26 29.17
CA THR A 280 28.77 10.33 28.57
C THR A 280 30.14 10.45 29.24
N THR A 281 31.16 10.87 28.49
CA THR A 281 32.51 11.06 29.00
C THR A 281 32.86 12.52 29.32
N ARG A 282 31.82 13.39 29.47
CA ARG A 282 32.01 14.84 29.69
C ARG A 282 32.70 15.22 31.02
N ASN A 283 32.84 14.27 31.95
CA ASN A 283 33.52 14.47 33.26
C ASN A 283 34.80 13.62 33.45
N ARG A 284 35.56 13.30 32.40
CA ARG A 284 36.74 12.45 32.35
C ARG A 284 36.46 10.94 32.36
N ASN A 285 35.56 10.48 33.22
CA ASN A 285 35.08 9.10 33.29
C ASN A 285 33.77 8.99 32.51
N ALA A 286 33.38 7.79 32.19
CA ALA A 286 32.05 7.53 31.69
C ALA A 286 31.03 7.61 32.87
N ASP A 287 30.12 8.55 32.78
CA ASP A 287 29.07 8.80 33.79
C ASP A 287 27.68 8.57 33.20
N ILE A 288 26.75 8.15 34.02
CA ILE A 288 25.34 8.07 33.66
C ILE A 288 24.65 9.40 33.96
N TYR A 289 23.99 9.93 32.96
CA TYR A 289 23.15 11.13 33.01
C TYR A 289 21.70 10.74 32.84
N LYS A 290 20.80 11.36 33.64
CA LYS A 290 19.36 11.35 33.40
C LYS A 290 19.02 12.47 32.46
N PHE A 291 18.12 12.21 31.50
CA PHE A 291 17.52 13.25 30.67
C PHE A 291 16.01 13.23 30.77
N LYS A 292 15.42 14.39 30.48
CA LYS A 292 14.00 14.56 30.29
C LYS A 292 13.77 15.40 29.03
N THR A 293 12.88 14.96 28.18
CA THR A 293 12.45 15.69 27.01
C THR A 293 11.60 16.88 27.43
N VAL A 294 12.01 18.09 27.09
CA VAL A 294 11.27 19.33 27.31
C VAL A 294 10.41 19.57 26.06
N HIS A 295 11.04 19.59 24.89
CA HIS A 295 10.36 19.71 23.61
C HIS A 295 10.71 18.50 22.73
N PRO A 296 9.75 17.64 22.38
CA PRO A 296 10.05 16.48 21.55
C PRO A 296 10.61 16.89 20.20
N GLN A 297 11.71 16.25 19.77
CA GLN A 297 12.32 16.45 18.47
C GLN A 297 11.43 15.80 17.40
N ILE A 298 11.18 16.49 16.29
CA ILE A 298 10.47 15.92 15.14
C ILE A 298 11.51 15.29 14.21
N TYR A 299 11.77 14.01 14.42
CA TYR A 299 12.82 13.29 13.67
C TYR A 299 12.51 13.20 12.18
N TYR A 300 11.28 12.82 11.83
CA TYR A 300 10.83 12.72 10.46
C TYR A 300 9.52 13.49 10.29
N ALA A 301 9.46 14.33 9.28
CA ALA A 301 8.28 15.10 8.93
C ALA A 301 8.06 15.03 7.42
N ASP A 302 7.23 14.11 7.00
CA ASP A 302 6.85 13.96 5.60
C ASP A 302 6.08 15.21 5.12
N ALA A 303 6.21 15.55 3.84
CA ALA A 303 5.40 16.59 3.26
C ALA A 303 3.92 16.22 3.35
N GLN A 304 3.07 17.13 3.87
CA GLN A 304 1.64 16.92 3.99
C GLN A 304 1.02 16.57 2.63
N LYS A 305 0.26 15.49 2.60
CA LYS A 305 -0.57 15.13 1.46
C LYS A 305 -1.93 15.82 1.62
N GLU A 306 -2.34 16.58 0.61
CA GLU A 306 -3.65 17.22 0.62
C GLU A 306 -4.73 16.24 0.17
N ASN A 307 -5.82 16.15 0.93
CA ASN A 307 -6.98 15.34 0.58
C ASN A 307 -7.72 15.98 -0.59
N ARG A 308 -7.42 15.55 -1.79
CA ARG A 308 -8.07 16.01 -3.02
C ARG A 308 -8.83 14.86 -3.64
N TYR A 309 -10.07 15.10 -3.93
CA TYR A 309 -10.98 14.09 -4.47
C TYR A 309 -11.42 14.43 -5.90
N CYS A 310 -10.55 15.11 -6.66
CA CYS A 310 -10.77 15.46 -8.06
C CYS A 310 -9.97 14.55 -9.00
N PHE A 311 -10.66 13.80 -9.85
CA PHE A 311 -10.06 12.76 -10.65
C PHE A 311 -10.47 12.86 -12.11
N SER A 312 -9.61 12.35 -13.00
CA SER A 312 -9.94 12.08 -14.38
C SER A 312 -10.39 10.64 -14.54
N PHE A 313 -11.45 10.48 -15.29
CA PHE A 313 -12.01 9.21 -15.70
C PHE A 313 -11.82 9.11 -17.21
N SER A 314 -11.29 8.01 -17.69
CA SER A 314 -11.11 7.78 -19.11
C SER A 314 -11.46 6.34 -19.46
N ASP A 315 -12.11 6.19 -20.59
CA ASP A 315 -12.27 4.93 -21.26
C ASP A 315 -11.23 4.85 -22.37
N SER A 316 -10.39 3.82 -22.33
CA SER A 316 -9.31 3.58 -23.31
C SER A 316 -9.56 2.33 -24.15
N GLY A 317 -10.79 1.77 -24.08
CA GLY A 317 -11.09 0.49 -24.64
C GLY A 317 -11.40 0.50 -26.14
N GLU A 318 -11.43 -0.70 -26.74
CA GLU A 318 -11.62 -0.94 -28.16
C GLU A 318 -13.08 -0.77 -28.63
N ILE A 319 -14.05 -0.60 -27.70
CA ILE A 319 -15.46 -0.41 -28.05
C ILE A 319 -15.67 1.03 -28.48
N ALA A 320 -15.45 1.30 -29.75
CA ALA A 320 -15.72 2.62 -30.31
C ALA A 320 -17.22 2.87 -30.45
N VAL A 321 -17.65 4.08 -30.09
CA VAL A 321 -19.02 4.59 -30.31
C VAL A 321 -18.91 5.79 -31.26
N ASP A 322 -18.86 5.51 -32.55
CA ASP A 322 -18.75 6.53 -33.59
C ASP A 322 -20.08 6.72 -34.31
N THR A 323 -21.03 7.34 -33.58
CA THR A 323 -22.31 7.72 -34.15
C THR A 323 -22.84 9.02 -33.55
N LEU A 324 -23.45 9.86 -34.37
CA LEU A 324 -24.09 11.10 -33.96
C LEU A 324 -25.22 10.89 -32.91
N TYR A 325 -25.77 9.70 -32.83
CA TYR A 325 -26.91 9.40 -31.97
C TYR A 325 -26.56 8.71 -30.65
N LEU A 326 -25.33 8.25 -30.46
CA LEU A 326 -24.87 7.64 -29.22
C LEU A 326 -23.93 8.59 -28.46
N GLN A 327 -24.03 8.57 -27.15
CA GLN A 327 -23.24 9.42 -26.26
C GLN A 327 -22.73 8.66 -25.05
N TYR A 328 -21.44 8.85 -24.73
CA TYR A 328 -20.89 8.40 -23.45
C TYR A 328 -21.37 9.29 -22.30
N VAL A 329 -21.87 8.67 -21.26
CA VAL A 329 -22.35 9.33 -20.04
C VAL A 329 -21.76 8.63 -18.83
N TRP A 330 -20.96 9.34 -18.09
CA TRP A 330 -20.46 8.95 -16.77
C TRP A 330 -21.51 9.28 -15.71
N ASP A 331 -21.79 8.33 -14.84
CA ASP A 331 -22.52 8.51 -13.60
C ASP A 331 -21.51 8.26 -12.47
N PHE A 332 -21.19 9.29 -11.67
CA PHE A 332 -20.14 9.21 -10.66
C PHE A 332 -20.60 8.64 -9.33
N GLY A 333 -21.89 8.33 -9.20
CA GLY A 333 -22.46 7.70 -8.00
C GLY A 333 -22.77 8.66 -6.85
N ASP A 334 -22.62 9.96 -7.05
CA ASP A 334 -22.98 11.04 -6.11
C ASP A 334 -24.08 11.97 -6.67
N GLY A 335 -24.67 11.58 -7.80
CA GLY A 335 -25.69 12.35 -8.52
C GLY A 335 -25.13 13.21 -9.64
N ALA A 336 -23.82 13.41 -9.71
CA ALA A 336 -23.18 14.13 -10.81
C ALA A 336 -22.99 13.24 -12.04
N LYS A 337 -22.97 13.87 -13.23
CA LYS A 337 -22.75 13.23 -14.51
C LYS A 337 -21.65 13.91 -15.31
N GLY A 338 -20.91 13.11 -16.09
CA GLY A 338 -19.94 13.56 -17.08
C GLY A 338 -20.27 13.05 -18.48
N TYR A 339 -19.72 13.69 -19.51
CA TYR A 339 -20.00 13.36 -20.89
C TYR A 339 -18.72 13.16 -21.69
N GLY A 340 -18.74 12.25 -22.65
CA GLY A 340 -17.63 11.92 -23.54
C GLY A 340 -16.76 10.77 -23.02
N GLU A 341 -15.75 10.38 -23.81
CA GLU A 341 -14.81 9.30 -23.47
C GLU A 341 -13.95 9.63 -22.25
N LYS A 342 -13.71 10.92 -22.02
CA LYS A 342 -12.97 11.43 -20.86
C LYS A 342 -13.84 12.41 -20.11
N ALA A 343 -13.84 12.28 -18.78
CA ALA A 343 -14.55 13.18 -17.90
C ALA A 343 -13.69 13.47 -16.65
N THR A 344 -13.93 14.62 -16.04
CA THR A 344 -13.33 14.95 -14.75
C THR A 344 -14.43 15.16 -13.73
N HIS A 345 -14.21 14.69 -12.51
CA HIS A 345 -15.16 14.85 -11.44
C HIS A 345 -14.46 15.04 -10.10
N CYS A 346 -15.07 15.87 -9.23
CA CYS A 346 -14.60 16.14 -7.88
C CYS A 346 -15.66 15.68 -6.88
N TYR A 347 -15.34 14.68 -6.07
CA TYR A 347 -16.19 14.26 -4.96
C TYR A 347 -16.05 15.21 -3.77
N ALA A 348 -17.10 15.30 -2.97
CA ALA A 348 -17.10 16.19 -1.78
C ALA A 348 -16.18 15.68 -0.65
N GLY A 349 -15.83 14.38 -0.63
CA GLY A 349 -14.98 13.80 0.41
C GLY A 349 -14.77 12.29 0.28
N PRO A 350 -14.23 11.67 1.34
CA PRO A 350 -14.10 10.21 1.40
C PRO A 350 -15.47 9.55 1.33
N GLY A 351 -15.52 8.35 0.77
CA GLY A 351 -16.77 7.62 0.64
C GLY A 351 -16.70 6.48 -0.35
N LYS A 352 -17.81 5.78 -0.49
CA LYS A 352 -17.99 4.72 -1.46
C LYS A 352 -18.92 5.20 -2.57
N TYR A 353 -18.43 5.20 -3.80
CA TYR A 353 -19.12 5.71 -4.97
C TYR A 353 -19.22 4.63 -6.04
N ASN A 354 -20.43 4.44 -6.60
CA ASN A 354 -20.68 3.54 -7.72
C ASN A 354 -20.53 4.31 -9.02
N VAL A 355 -19.42 4.11 -9.73
CA VAL A 355 -19.12 4.79 -10.98
C VAL A 355 -19.51 3.92 -12.15
N ARG A 356 -20.29 4.47 -13.08
CA ARG A 356 -20.76 3.76 -14.27
C ARG A 356 -20.54 4.58 -15.53
N LEU A 357 -20.09 3.92 -16.60
CA LEU A 357 -20.04 4.48 -17.94
C LEU A 357 -21.11 3.85 -18.79
N ASP A 358 -22.12 4.63 -19.13
CA ASP A 358 -23.20 4.23 -20.01
C ASP A 358 -23.05 4.83 -21.41
N ILE A 359 -23.51 4.11 -22.40
CA ILE A 359 -23.75 4.60 -23.75
C ILE A 359 -25.26 4.85 -23.85
N ILE A 360 -25.65 6.10 -24.10
CA ILE A 360 -27.04 6.54 -24.18
C ILE A 360 -27.42 6.82 -25.63
N ASP A 361 -28.56 6.31 -26.06
CA ASP A 361 -29.18 6.71 -27.32
C ASP A 361 -29.83 8.09 -27.17
N ARG A 362 -29.29 9.11 -27.81
CA ARG A 362 -29.75 10.50 -27.72
C ARG A 362 -31.15 10.72 -28.25
N LEU A 363 -31.63 9.87 -29.16
CA LEU A 363 -32.95 10.02 -29.80
C LEU A 363 -34.08 9.52 -28.88
N SER A 364 -33.83 8.46 -28.13
CA SER A 364 -34.82 7.89 -27.21
C SER A 364 -34.56 8.29 -25.74
N GLY A 365 -33.35 8.79 -25.42
CA GLY A 365 -32.89 9.00 -24.06
C GLY A 365 -32.60 7.71 -23.30
N ASN A 366 -32.76 6.56 -23.91
CA ASN A 366 -32.58 5.26 -23.26
C ASN A 366 -31.10 4.86 -23.19
N ARG A 367 -30.77 4.10 -22.15
CA ARG A 367 -29.46 3.46 -22.07
C ARG A 367 -29.39 2.33 -23.11
N TYR A 368 -28.45 2.49 -24.04
CA TYR A 368 -28.16 1.51 -25.07
C TYR A 368 -27.32 0.37 -24.51
N PHE A 369 -26.25 0.73 -23.75
CA PHE A 369 -25.35 -0.24 -23.17
C PHE A 369 -24.57 0.34 -21.97
N THR A 370 -24.25 -0.48 -20.96
CA THR A 370 -23.32 -0.12 -19.88
C THR A 370 -21.94 -0.67 -20.23
N LYS A 371 -20.94 0.21 -20.33
CA LYS A 371 -19.58 -0.15 -20.73
C LYS A 371 -18.70 -0.52 -19.54
N LEU A 372 -18.81 0.22 -18.44
CA LEU A 372 -18.07 0.03 -17.20
C LEU A 372 -18.98 0.21 -16.00
N ASN A 373 -18.75 -0.59 -14.98
CA ASN A 373 -19.32 -0.41 -13.65
C ASN A 373 -18.28 -0.83 -12.60
N TYR A 374 -17.94 0.08 -11.68
CA TYR A 374 -17.00 -0.20 -10.60
C TYR A 374 -17.29 0.65 -9.38
N THR A 375 -16.90 0.14 -8.23
CA THR A 375 -16.97 0.87 -6.97
C THR A 375 -15.64 1.55 -6.69
N VAL A 376 -15.69 2.84 -6.39
CA VAL A 376 -14.56 3.62 -5.89
C VAL A 376 -14.74 3.83 -4.39
N GLN A 377 -13.80 3.34 -3.60
CA GLN A 377 -13.70 3.64 -2.18
C GLN A 377 -12.60 4.68 -1.97
N LEU A 378 -12.99 5.92 -1.67
CA LEU A 378 -12.08 7.02 -1.38
C LEU A 378 -11.79 7.09 0.13
N HIS A 379 -10.52 7.26 0.49
CA HIS A 379 -10.06 7.41 1.86
C HIS A 379 -9.37 8.77 2.06
N ALA A 380 -9.40 9.29 3.28
CA ALA A 380 -8.48 10.35 3.68
C ALA A 380 -7.08 9.75 3.87
N TYR A 381 -6.03 10.56 3.65
CA TYR A 381 -4.67 10.15 3.98
C TYR A 381 -4.52 10.00 5.49
N GLU A 382 -4.00 8.85 5.91
CA GLU A 382 -3.68 8.59 7.31
C GLU A 382 -2.39 9.30 7.68
N GLN A 383 -2.52 10.52 8.24
CA GLN A 383 -1.39 11.36 8.58
C GLN A 383 -1.78 12.40 9.66
N PRO A 384 -0.81 12.94 10.42
CA PRO A 384 -0.99 14.24 11.06
C PRO A 384 -1.30 15.29 10.00
N PHE A 385 -2.14 16.29 10.30
CA PHE A 385 -2.58 17.27 9.32
C PHE A 385 -2.51 18.69 9.86
N ILE A 386 -1.81 19.59 9.16
CA ILE A 386 -1.63 21.00 9.49
C ILE A 386 -2.65 21.82 8.73
N THR A 387 -3.57 22.44 9.46
CA THR A 387 -4.49 23.42 8.91
C THR A 387 -3.92 24.82 9.12
N VAL A 388 -3.55 25.47 8.02
CA VAL A 388 -2.96 26.82 8.00
C VAL A 388 -3.19 27.46 6.63
N PRO A 389 -3.37 28.78 6.51
CA PRO A 389 -3.39 29.47 5.22
C PRO A 389 -2.06 29.31 4.48
N ASP A 390 -2.11 29.08 3.18
CA ASP A 390 -0.90 28.89 2.35
C ASP A 390 -0.09 30.19 2.18
N VAL A 391 -0.73 31.36 2.28
CA VAL A 391 -0.09 32.69 2.18
C VAL A 391 -0.60 33.57 3.30
N VAL A 392 0.32 34.16 4.06
CA VAL A 392 0.08 34.95 5.28
C VAL A 392 0.76 36.30 5.16
N LEU A 393 0.26 37.34 5.83
CA LEU A 393 0.92 38.64 5.89
C LEU A 393 1.94 38.72 7.04
N VAL A 394 2.99 39.46 6.82
CA VAL A 394 3.91 39.87 7.91
C VAL A 394 3.15 40.57 9.01
N GLY A 395 3.33 40.17 10.26
CA GLY A 395 2.66 40.72 11.43
C GLY A 395 1.23 40.25 11.65
N GLU A 396 0.66 39.44 10.76
CA GLU A 396 -0.66 38.84 10.93
C GLU A 396 -0.61 37.72 11.96
N GLN A 397 -1.47 37.79 12.98
CA GLN A 397 -1.65 36.70 13.92
C GLN A 397 -2.60 35.66 13.31
N ILE A 398 -2.13 34.44 13.13
CA ILE A 398 -2.88 33.32 12.57
C ILE A 398 -3.00 32.16 13.55
N THR A 399 -4.09 31.43 13.44
CA THR A 399 -4.28 30.15 14.14
C THR A 399 -3.83 29.00 13.25
N ILE A 400 -2.98 28.14 13.78
CA ILE A 400 -2.52 26.91 13.13
C ILE A 400 -3.09 25.74 13.94
N SER A 401 -3.70 24.77 13.27
CA SER A 401 -4.41 23.67 13.94
C SER A 401 -3.98 22.31 13.41
N GLY A 402 -3.78 21.36 14.32
CA GLY A 402 -3.55 19.93 14.04
C GLY A 402 -4.80 19.06 14.18
N ARG A 403 -5.97 19.65 14.50
CA ARG A 403 -7.19 18.90 14.84
C ARG A 403 -7.78 18.08 13.70
N GLN A 404 -7.41 18.38 12.44
CA GLN A 404 -7.84 17.61 11.27
C GLN A 404 -6.95 16.41 10.97
N SER A 405 -6.02 16.07 11.86
CA SER A 405 -5.22 14.86 11.77
C SER A 405 -6.11 13.62 11.72
N PHE A 406 -5.83 12.72 10.79
CA PHE A 406 -6.56 11.48 10.60
C PHE A 406 -5.62 10.28 10.76
N LEU A 407 -5.71 9.62 11.92
CA LEU A 407 -4.85 8.50 12.33
C LEU A 407 -5.74 7.41 12.96
N PRO A 408 -6.48 6.64 12.14
CA PRO A 408 -7.41 5.63 12.64
C PRO A 408 -6.69 4.56 13.46
N GLY A 409 -7.28 4.15 14.58
CA GLY A 409 -6.69 3.19 15.51
C GLY A 409 -5.69 3.78 16.51
N TYR A 410 -5.47 5.09 16.47
CA TYR A 410 -4.63 5.81 17.43
C TYR A 410 -5.39 6.92 18.13
N GLU A 411 -5.00 7.19 19.40
CA GLU A 411 -5.40 8.36 20.17
C GLU A 411 -4.22 9.33 20.21
N ILE A 412 -4.39 10.54 19.69
CA ILE A 412 -3.35 11.56 19.77
C ILE A 412 -3.36 12.15 21.16
N THR A 413 -2.25 12.04 21.89
CA THR A 413 -2.11 12.51 23.26
C THR A 413 -1.45 13.87 23.38
N ASN A 414 -0.53 14.19 22.45
CA ASN A 414 0.21 15.45 22.44
C ASN A 414 0.46 15.92 21.02
N TYR A 415 0.54 17.26 20.87
CA TYR A 415 0.96 17.95 19.65
C TYR A 415 2.10 18.90 19.99
N TRP A 416 3.10 18.99 19.12
CA TRP A 416 4.16 20.00 19.20
C TRP A 416 4.52 20.51 17.82
N TRP A 417 4.97 21.75 17.79
CA TRP A 417 5.20 22.51 16.57
C TRP A 417 6.63 23.01 16.51
N ASP A 418 7.21 23.04 15.31
CA ASP A 418 8.48 23.65 14.98
C ASP A 418 8.28 24.56 13.77
N PHE A 419 8.46 25.85 13.99
CA PHE A 419 8.33 26.89 12.96
C PHE A 419 9.66 27.29 12.34
N GLY A 420 10.75 26.64 12.71
CA GLY A 420 12.11 27.10 12.44
C GLY A 420 12.52 28.28 13.33
N LYS A 421 13.77 28.74 13.18
CA LYS A 421 14.33 29.83 13.99
C LYS A 421 14.05 29.67 15.50
N ASP A 422 14.07 28.41 15.98
CA ASP A 422 13.92 28.04 17.39
C ASP A 422 12.56 28.35 18.05
N THR A 423 11.53 28.64 17.25
CA THR A 423 10.18 28.83 17.75
C THR A 423 9.46 27.50 17.85
N ARG A 424 9.22 27.04 19.08
CA ARG A 424 8.51 25.79 19.40
C ARG A 424 7.28 26.06 20.24
N MET A 425 6.21 25.33 19.98
CA MET A 425 4.95 25.43 20.69
C MET A 425 4.33 24.06 20.90
N GLU A 426 3.40 23.95 21.86
CA GLU A 426 2.63 22.74 22.14
C GLU A 426 1.13 22.99 22.12
N GLY A 427 0.38 21.93 21.86
CA GLY A 427 -1.07 21.95 21.83
C GLY A 427 -1.67 21.68 20.45
N PRO A 428 -2.96 21.29 20.40
CA PRO A 428 -3.65 20.96 19.16
C PRO A 428 -3.90 22.16 18.26
N GLU A 429 -3.85 23.40 18.85
CA GLU A 429 -3.99 24.67 18.16
C GLU A 429 -3.05 25.70 18.80
N VAL A 430 -2.38 26.48 17.97
CA VAL A 430 -1.45 27.51 18.40
C VAL A 430 -1.65 28.79 17.59
N GLN A 431 -1.34 29.93 18.21
CA GLN A 431 -1.37 31.23 17.55
C GLN A 431 0.05 31.71 17.27
N VAL A 432 0.32 32.05 16.02
CA VAL A 432 1.67 32.42 15.55
C VAL A 432 1.61 33.71 14.76
N THR A 433 2.66 34.53 14.89
CA THR A 433 2.88 35.73 14.07
C THR A 433 4.26 35.60 13.41
N PHE A 434 4.29 35.75 12.09
CA PHE A 434 5.55 35.77 11.33
C PHE A 434 5.98 37.22 11.08
N ASN A 435 7.13 37.58 11.58
CA ASN A 435 7.62 39.00 11.53
C ASN A 435 8.51 39.29 10.31
N GLU A 436 8.85 38.28 9.51
CA GLU A 436 9.72 38.40 8.35
C GLU A 436 9.08 37.76 7.12
N LYS A 437 9.25 38.43 5.96
CA LYS A 437 8.89 37.84 4.65
C LYS A 437 9.74 36.62 4.33
N GLY A 438 9.15 35.58 3.77
CA GLY A 438 9.85 34.40 3.30
C GLY A 438 9.00 33.14 3.24
N ASP A 439 9.62 32.05 2.86
CA ASP A 439 9.02 30.72 2.89
C ASP A 439 9.35 30.03 4.22
N TYR A 440 8.33 29.54 4.89
CA TYR A 440 8.44 28.82 6.15
C TYR A 440 8.00 27.37 5.96
N ASN A 441 8.76 26.43 6.51
CA ASN A 441 8.42 25.02 6.57
C ASN A 441 7.96 24.68 7.98
N ILE A 442 6.64 24.74 8.19
CA ILE A 442 6.03 24.39 9.47
C ILE A 442 6.07 22.88 9.64
N LYS A 443 6.57 22.42 10.78
CA LYS A 443 6.52 21.02 11.15
C LYS A 443 5.61 20.82 12.35
N MET A 444 4.84 19.74 12.34
CA MET A 444 4.05 19.28 13.46
C MET A 444 4.41 17.85 13.78
N GLY A 445 4.74 17.58 15.04
CA GLY A 445 4.86 16.23 15.58
C GLY A 445 3.64 15.90 16.45
N VAL A 446 3.26 14.63 16.44
CA VAL A 446 2.23 14.10 17.31
C VAL A 446 2.74 12.89 18.08
N LYS A 447 2.38 12.79 19.37
CA LYS A 447 2.50 11.60 20.19
C LYS A 447 1.13 10.93 20.21
N MET A 448 1.11 9.64 19.92
CA MET A 448 -0.13 8.90 19.78
C MET A 448 -0.02 7.53 20.44
N ARG A 449 -1.12 7.08 21.01
CA ARG A 449 -1.24 5.77 21.65
C ARG A 449 -2.08 4.84 20.77
N SER A 450 -1.55 3.67 20.42
CA SER A 450 -2.32 2.64 19.73
C SER A 450 -3.47 2.15 20.61
N GLN A 451 -4.69 2.18 20.09
CA GLN A 451 -5.89 1.73 20.81
C GLN A 451 -5.90 0.21 21.04
N SER A 452 -5.26 -0.55 20.17
CA SER A 452 -5.22 -2.02 20.24
C SER A 452 -4.10 -2.55 21.14
N THR A 453 -2.93 -1.88 21.16
CA THR A 453 -1.74 -2.37 21.85
C THR A 453 -1.31 -1.50 23.03
N GLY A 454 -1.80 -0.26 23.13
CA GLY A 454 -1.37 0.74 24.11
C GLY A 454 0.03 1.32 23.84
N ILE A 455 0.72 0.86 22.78
CA ILE A 455 2.08 1.30 22.46
C ILE A 455 2.06 2.76 22.01
N ILE A 456 3.05 3.52 22.50
CA ILE A 456 3.26 4.91 22.12
C ILE A 456 4.05 4.96 20.81
N HIS A 457 3.56 5.76 19.88
CA HIS A 457 4.19 6.08 18.60
C HIS A 457 4.33 7.59 18.43
N THR A 458 5.24 8.00 17.57
CA THR A 458 5.38 9.38 17.12
C THR A 458 5.24 9.48 15.62
N ALA A 459 4.63 10.55 15.13
CA ALA A 459 4.57 10.86 13.70
C ALA A 459 4.79 12.34 13.49
N GLY A 460 5.32 12.71 12.32
CA GLY A 460 5.57 14.10 11.96
C GLY A 460 5.06 14.40 10.55
N VAL A 461 4.65 15.65 10.35
CA VAL A 461 4.25 16.19 9.06
C VAL A 461 4.81 17.58 8.88
N SER A 462 5.06 17.99 7.63
CA SER A 462 5.51 19.34 7.29
C SER A 462 4.65 19.98 6.22
N LYS A 463 4.43 21.28 6.35
CA LYS A 463 3.70 22.12 5.37
C LYS A 463 4.45 23.41 5.13
N LYS A 464 4.61 23.76 3.85
CA LYS A 464 5.22 25.04 3.45
C LYS A 464 4.17 26.12 3.31
N ILE A 465 4.46 27.29 3.88
CA ILE A 465 3.68 28.52 3.70
C ILE A 465 4.57 29.65 3.22
N THR A 466 3.97 30.65 2.58
CA THR A 466 4.68 31.86 2.14
C THR A 466 4.17 33.07 2.92
N VAL A 467 5.09 33.81 3.53
CA VAL A 467 4.79 35.07 4.25
C VAL A 467 5.13 36.25 3.35
N VAL A 468 4.18 37.14 3.11
CA VAL A 468 4.29 38.29 2.21
C VAL A 468 4.03 39.59 2.93
N THR A 469 4.45 40.74 2.34
CA THR A 469 4.37 42.04 2.99
C THR A 469 3.07 42.79 2.76
N ASN A 470 2.29 42.42 1.73
CA ASN A 470 1.07 43.13 1.38
C ASN A 470 -0.01 42.24 0.75
N ASP A 471 -1.27 42.72 0.78
CA ASP A 471 -2.42 42.00 0.24
C ASP A 471 -2.41 41.80 -1.27
N GLN A 472 -1.76 42.67 -2.02
CA GLN A 472 -1.68 42.55 -3.48
C GLN A 472 -0.81 41.33 -3.85
N GLU A 473 0.34 41.17 -3.19
CA GLU A 473 1.21 40.02 -3.34
C GLU A 473 0.49 38.73 -2.91
N ARG A 474 -0.23 38.75 -1.76
CA ARG A 474 -1.04 37.63 -1.28
C ARG A 474 -2.08 37.21 -2.32
N LYS A 475 -2.87 38.14 -2.86
CA LYS A 475 -3.88 37.85 -3.89
C LYS A 475 -3.26 37.30 -5.17
N SER A 476 -2.12 37.86 -5.61
CA SER A 476 -1.39 37.39 -6.78
C SER A 476 -0.93 35.91 -6.62
N LEU A 477 -0.32 35.57 -5.48
CA LEU A 477 0.14 34.22 -5.20
C LEU A 477 -1.02 33.21 -5.06
N LEU A 478 -2.10 33.59 -4.39
CA LEU A 478 -3.29 32.74 -4.29
C LEU A 478 -3.95 32.53 -5.64
N SER A 479 -4.08 33.58 -6.49
CA SER A 479 -4.62 33.42 -7.84
C SER A 479 -3.71 32.59 -8.75
N ALA A 480 -2.39 32.72 -8.63
CA ALA A 480 -1.43 31.89 -9.36
C ALA A 480 -1.58 30.40 -8.96
N ARG A 481 -1.75 30.10 -7.66
CA ARG A 481 -1.97 28.74 -7.17
C ARG A 481 -3.31 28.14 -7.62
N THR A 482 -4.38 28.95 -7.68
CA THR A 482 -5.69 28.51 -8.18
C THR A 482 -5.72 28.35 -9.70
N ASN A 483 -4.94 29.16 -10.44
CA ASN A 483 -4.82 29.09 -11.91
C ASN A 483 -3.88 27.99 -12.41
N VAL A 484 -3.01 27.46 -11.59
CA VAL A 484 -2.32 26.20 -11.91
C VAL A 484 -3.37 25.11 -11.90
N LYS A 485 -3.93 24.79 -13.08
CA LYS A 485 -4.67 23.54 -13.30
C LYS A 485 -3.74 22.41 -12.88
N GLN A 486 -3.87 22.03 -11.62
CA GLN A 486 -3.12 20.86 -11.18
C GLN A 486 -3.58 19.69 -12.04
N PRO A 487 -2.65 18.84 -12.51
CA PRO A 487 -3.03 17.69 -13.31
C PRO A 487 -4.02 16.87 -12.51
N VAL A 488 -5.24 16.79 -13.03
CA VAL A 488 -6.27 15.90 -12.48
C VAL A 488 -5.75 14.50 -12.65
N GLN A 489 -5.50 13.81 -11.55
CA GLN A 489 -4.90 12.49 -11.57
C GLN A 489 -5.90 11.45 -12.09
N ASP A 490 -5.42 10.47 -12.85
CA ASP A 490 -6.22 9.29 -13.20
C ASP A 490 -6.56 8.54 -11.92
N ILE A 491 -7.86 8.32 -11.68
CA ILE A 491 -8.35 7.66 -10.45
C ILE A 491 -7.71 6.30 -10.20
N ARG A 492 -7.22 5.63 -11.24
CA ARG A 492 -6.55 4.32 -11.16
C ARG A 492 -5.09 4.38 -10.66
N ARG A 493 -4.54 5.58 -10.41
CA ARG A 493 -3.12 5.81 -10.06
C ARG A 493 -2.92 6.51 -8.74
N ILE A 494 -3.89 6.47 -7.85
CA ILE A 494 -3.85 7.18 -6.56
C ILE A 494 -3.83 6.22 -5.38
N ASP A 495 -3.07 6.62 -4.34
CA ASP A 495 -2.84 5.80 -3.16
C ASP A 495 -4.05 5.76 -2.20
N ASN A 496 -4.92 6.78 -2.25
CA ASN A 496 -6.08 6.92 -1.36
C ASN A 496 -7.41 6.49 -1.98
N ALA A 497 -7.38 5.71 -3.06
CA ALA A 497 -8.55 5.09 -3.65
C ALA A 497 -8.37 3.60 -3.87
N VAL A 498 -9.39 2.83 -3.53
CA VAL A 498 -9.51 1.41 -3.88
C VAL A 498 -10.60 1.27 -4.92
N ILE A 499 -10.28 0.68 -6.07
CA ILE A 499 -11.21 0.45 -7.17
C ILE A 499 -11.52 -1.03 -7.26
N ASN A 500 -12.80 -1.38 -7.12
CA ASN A 500 -13.31 -2.72 -7.33
C ASN A 500 -14.15 -2.74 -8.60
N THR A 501 -13.62 -3.30 -9.68
CA THR A 501 -14.34 -3.44 -10.95
C THR A 501 -15.39 -4.54 -10.81
N GLU A 502 -16.67 -4.17 -10.93
CA GLU A 502 -17.80 -5.09 -10.92
C GLU A 502 -18.09 -5.59 -12.33
N PHE A 503 -17.91 -4.74 -13.33
CA PHE A 503 -18.13 -5.04 -14.73
C PHE A 503 -17.24 -4.20 -15.64
N SER A 504 -16.59 -4.85 -16.60
CA SER A 504 -15.86 -4.21 -17.70
C SER A 504 -16.17 -4.95 -18.99
N ALA A 505 -16.82 -4.27 -19.93
CA ALA A 505 -17.16 -4.86 -21.22
C ALA A 505 -15.90 -5.28 -22.00
N GLU A 506 -14.80 -4.54 -21.84
CA GLU A 506 -13.52 -4.87 -22.50
C GLU A 506 -12.92 -6.18 -21.99
N ASP A 507 -12.99 -6.41 -20.67
CA ASP A 507 -12.45 -7.61 -20.06
C ASP A 507 -13.27 -8.85 -20.42
N ASP A 508 -14.59 -8.68 -20.53
CA ASP A 508 -15.48 -9.78 -20.93
C ASP A 508 -15.37 -10.08 -22.43
N LEU A 509 -15.13 -9.06 -23.26
CA LEU A 509 -14.84 -9.29 -24.69
C LEU A 509 -13.56 -10.09 -24.91
N LYS A 510 -12.51 -9.82 -24.12
CA LYS A 510 -11.26 -10.62 -24.14
C LYS A 510 -11.50 -12.08 -23.74
N LYS A 511 -12.56 -12.34 -22.98
CA LYS A 511 -13.01 -13.68 -22.57
C LYS A 511 -14.10 -14.28 -23.48
N ASN A 512 -14.06 -13.99 -24.77
CA ASN A 512 -15.04 -14.44 -25.77
C ASN A 512 -16.45 -13.82 -25.63
N GLY A 513 -16.53 -12.58 -25.19
CA GLY A 513 -17.79 -11.84 -25.11
C GLY A 513 -18.46 -11.63 -26.47
N ILE A 514 -19.78 -11.62 -26.50
CA ILE A 514 -20.63 -11.30 -27.63
C ILE A 514 -21.76 -10.36 -27.22
N PHE A 515 -22.04 -9.35 -28.03
CA PHE A 515 -23.19 -8.47 -27.78
C PHE A 515 -24.47 -9.08 -28.34
N ARG A 516 -25.51 -9.07 -27.52
CA ARG A 516 -26.85 -9.60 -27.86
C ARG A 516 -27.91 -8.53 -27.66
N LEU A 517 -28.84 -8.47 -28.60
CA LEU A 517 -29.99 -7.59 -28.51
C LEU A 517 -31.15 -8.37 -27.88
N ARG A 518 -31.35 -8.15 -26.58
CA ARG A 518 -32.39 -8.81 -25.79
C ARG A 518 -33.72 -8.02 -25.87
N LEU A 519 -34.79 -8.68 -26.27
CA LEU A 519 -36.12 -8.10 -26.32
C LEU A 519 -36.80 -8.10 -24.94
N THR A 520 -36.66 -9.21 -24.23
CA THR A 520 -37.27 -9.40 -22.93
C THR A 520 -36.60 -10.54 -22.16
N SER A 521 -36.81 -10.57 -20.85
CA SER A 521 -36.45 -11.68 -19.99
C SER A 521 -37.71 -12.14 -19.22
N SER A 522 -37.89 -13.44 -19.04
CA SER A 522 -39.08 -14.01 -18.38
C SER A 522 -38.69 -15.15 -17.45
N GLY A 523 -39.29 -15.24 -16.28
CA GLY A 523 -39.16 -16.38 -15.36
C GLY A 523 -39.84 -17.66 -15.83
N SER A 524 -40.67 -17.58 -16.88
CA SER A 524 -41.33 -18.73 -17.53
C SER A 524 -41.09 -18.67 -19.03
N ARG A 525 -41.10 -19.84 -19.65
CA ARG A 525 -40.91 -19.95 -21.11
C ARG A 525 -42.08 -19.30 -21.85
N LEU A 526 -41.80 -18.36 -22.76
CA LEU A 526 -42.77 -17.72 -23.64
C LEU A 526 -42.90 -18.48 -24.97
N SER A 527 -44.09 -18.69 -25.46
CA SER A 527 -44.29 -19.27 -26.81
C SER A 527 -43.94 -18.23 -27.90
N SER A 528 -43.51 -18.68 -29.06
CA SER A 528 -43.26 -17.81 -30.24
C SER A 528 -44.49 -17.01 -30.68
N GLY A 529 -45.72 -17.49 -30.37
CA GLY A 529 -46.97 -16.77 -30.63
C GLY A 529 -47.36 -15.78 -29.52
N SER A 530 -46.54 -15.58 -28.50
CA SER A 530 -46.82 -14.64 -27.42
C SER A 530 -47.05 -13.22 -27.97
N SER A 531 -48.00 -12.50 -27.35
CA SER A 531 -48.27 -11.09 -27.68
C SER A 531 -47.04 -10.18 -27.57
N VAL A 532 -46.04 -10.56 -26.78
CA VAL A 532 -44.75 -9.86 -26.66
C VAL A 532 -44.01 -9.80 -27.98
N PHE A 533 -44.17 -10.82 -28.85
CA PHE A 533 -43.41 -10.92 -30.13
C PHE A 533 -44.27 -10.60 -31.36
N ARG A 534 -45.54 -10.17 -31.18
CA ARG A 534 -46.51 -9.98 -32.29
C ARG A 534 -45.99 -9.03 -33.40
N ASN A 535 -45.30 -7.98 -33.05
CA ASN A 535 -44.78 -6.97 -34.01
C ASN A 535 -43.35 -7.23 -34.45
N MET A 536 -42.79 -8.40 -34.17
CA MET A 536 -41.43 -8.71 -34.52
C MET A 536 -41.33 -8.97 -36.02
N PRO A 537 -40.40 -8.27 -36.73
CA PRO A 537 -40.18 -8.52 -38.14
C PRO A 537 -39.63 -9.93 -38.41
N ASP A 538 -40.09 -10.57 -39.47
CA ASP A 538 -39.68 -11.93 -39.87
C ASP A 538 -38.16 -12.12 -40.09
N LYS A 539 -37.46 -11.03 -40.30
CA LYS A 539 -35.97 -11.06 -40.51
C LYS A 539 -35.21 -11.38 -39.20
N TYR A 540 -35.83 -11.17 -38.03
CA TYR A 540 -35.20 -11.49 -36.77
C TYR A 540 -35.52 -12.90 -36.32
N ILE A 541 -34.51 -13.71 -36.07
CA ILE A 541 -34.69 -15.06 -35.52
C ILE A 541 -34.68 -14.95 -34.00
N LEU A 542 -35.85 -15.15 -33.41
CA LEU A 542 -35.96 -15.16 -31.96
C LEU A 542 -35.21 -16.37 -31.38
N ARG A 543 -34.13 -16.11 -30.63
CA ARG A 543 -33.41 -17.14 -29.88
C ARG A 543 -33.78 -17.06 -28.41
N GLU A 544 -34.08 -18.22 -27.83
CA GLU A 544 -34.31 -18.38 -26.42
C GLU A 544 -33.01 -18.87 -25.76
N ILE A 545 -32.57 -18.18 -24.71
CA ILE A 545 -31.42 -18.57 -23.90
C ILE A 545 -31.90 -18.74 -22.46
N HIS A 546 -31.79 -19.96 -21.95
CA HIS A 546 -32.04 -20.26 -20.56
C HIS A 546 -30.80 -19.94 -19.71
N LYS A 547 -30.97 -19.15 -18.65
CA LYS A 547 -29.92 -18.83 -17.70
C LYS A 547 -30.05 -19.69 -16.45
N ASP A 548 -29.29 -20.76 -16.37
CA ASP A 548 -29.36 -21.76 -15.29
C ASP A 548 -29.22 -21.16 -13.89
N GLY A 549 -28.39 -20.13 -13.70
CA GLY A 549 -28.17 -19.50 -12.41
C GLY A 549 -29.35 -18.62 -11.90
N SER A 550 -30.19 -18.09 -12.81
CA SER A 550 -31.33 -17.21 -12.47
C SER A 550 -32.70 -17.85 -12.73
N GLY A 551 -32.71 -18.99 -13.42
CA GLY A 551 -33.96 -19.66 -13.85
C GLY A 551 -34.79 -18.83 -14.84
N THR A 552 -34.16 -17.86 -15.54
CA THR A 552 -34.81 -16.97 -16.48
C THR A 552 -34.54 -17.36 -17.93
N TYR A 553 -35.50 -17.00 -18.81
CA TYR A 553 -35.37 -17.16 -20.25
C TYR A 553 -35.20 -15.79 -20.89
N ASP A 554 -34.03 -15.56 -21.53
CA ASP A 554 -33.76 -14.37 -22.34
C ASP A 554 -34.13 -14.62 -23.78
N TYR A 555 -34.84 -13.66 -24.40
CA TYR A 555 -35.29 -13.73 -25.79
C TYR A 555 -34.48 -12.73 -26.62
N ILE A 556 -33.61 -13.26 -27.49
CA ILE A 556 -32.59 -12.52 -28.25
C ILE A 556 -33.04 -12.37 -29.70
N ALA A 557 -33.06 -11.14 -30.20
CA ALA A 557 -33.39 -10.84 -31.60
C ALA A 557 -32.18 -10.85 -32.53
N GLU A 558 -31.02 -10.42 -32.05
CA GLU A 558 -29.80 -10.25 -32.84
C GLU A 558 -28.55 -10.44 -31.96
N GLU A 559 -27.46 -10.90 -32.55
CA GLU A 559 -26.19 -10.99 -31.86
C GLU A 559 -25.02 -10.56 -32.77
N GLN A 560 -24.06 -9.82 -32.22
CA GLN A 560 -22.94 -9.25 -32.97
C GLN A 560 -21.67 -9.19 -32.09
N ILE A 561 -20.51 -9.30 -32.73
CA ILE A 561 -19.21 -9.12 -32.08
C ILE A 561 -18.96 -7.63 -31.79
N LYS A 562 -19.45 -6.74 -32.65
CA LYS A 562 -19.29 -5.30 -32.48
C LYS A 562 -20.58 -4.67 -31.97
N LEU A 563 -20.47 -3.95 -30.86
CA LEU A 563 -21.61 -3.26 -30.22
C LEU A 563 -22.39 -2.38 -31.19
N ILE A 564 -21.70 -1.60 -32.01
CA ILE A 564 -22.31 -0.65 -32.93
C ILE A 564 -23.15 -1.35 -34.03
N SER A 565 -22.81 -2.58 -34.38
CA SER A 565 -23.53 -3.33 -35.41
C SER A 565 -24.95 -3.71 -35.00
N LEU A 566 -25.26 -3.70 -33.72
CA LEU A 566 -26.63 -3.92 -33.20
C LEU A 566 -27.50 -2.66 -33.22
N TYR A 567 -26.93 -1.47 -33.39
CA TYR A 567 -27.66 -0.22 -33.26
C TYR A 567 -28.80 -0.05 -34.29
N PRO A 568 -28.65 -0.41 -35.57
CA PRO A 568 -29.79 -0.36 -36.52
C PRO A 568 -30.97 -1.24 -36.08
N ALA A 569 -30.70 -2.47 -35.64
CA ALA A 569 -31.71 -3.39 -35.16
C ALA A 569 -32.36 -2.88 -33.87
N TYR A 570 -31.59 -2.36 -32.95
CA TYR A 570 -32.08 -1.72 -31.72
C TYR A 570 -33.06 -0.59 -32.01
N ARG A 571 -32.72 0.31 -32.94
CA ARG A 571 -33.57 1.44 -33.33
C ARG A 571 -34.89 0.99 -33.98
N GLU A 572 -34.79 0.01 -34.88
CA GLU A 572 -35.95 -0.53 -35.57
C GLU A 572 -36.94 -1.17 -34.56
N LEU A 573 -36.47 -2.01 -33.65
CA LEU A 573 -37.29 -2.65 -32.65
C LEU A 573 -37.94 -1.65 -31.70
N LEU A 574 -37.22 -0.59 -31.28
CA LEU A 574 -37.83 0.51 -30.52
C LEU A 574 -38.95 1.21 -31.29
N ALA A 575 -38.76 1.48 -32.60
CA ALA A 575 -39.78 2.10 -33.45
C ALA A 575 -41.02 1.22 -33.65
N LEU A 576 -40.87 -0.10 -33.58
CA LEU A 576 -41.95 -1.08 -33.62
C LEU A 576 -42.66 -1.26 -32.28
N GLY A 577 -42.25 -0.54 -31.22
CA GLY A 577 -42.93 -0.51 -29.93
C GLY A 577 -42.35 -1.48 -28.89
N PHE A 578 -41.25 -2.13 -29.14
CA PHE A 578 -40.56 -2.94 -28.14
C PHE A 578 -39.88 -2.04 -27.10
N ARG A 579 -40.45 -1.89 -25.90
CA ARG A 579 -40.02 -0.94 -24.87
C ARG A 579 -38.81 -1.40 -24.03
N ASN A 580 -38.58 -2.73 -23.95
CA ASN A 580 -37.56 -3.32 -23.09
C ASN A 580 -36.37 -3.86 -23.82
N VAL A 581 -36.12 -3.36 -25.03
CA VAL A 581 -34.96 -3.76 -25.86
C VAL A 581 -33.68 -3.30 -25.16
N GLN A 582 -32.78 -4.23 -24.88
CA GLN A 582 -31.52 -3.98 -24.22
C GLN A 582 -30.38 -4.68 -24.94
N VAL A 583 -29.24 -4.01 -25.04
CA VAL A 583 -28.00 -4.68 -25.44
C VAL A 583 -27.35 -5.27 -24.19
N VAL A 584 -27.09 -6.56 -24.22
CA VAL A 584 -26.39 -7.29 -23.16
C VAL A 584 -25.10 -7.87 -23.71
N LEU A 585 -24.06 -7.88 -22.91
CA LEU A 585 -22.84 -8.60 -23.20
C LEU A 585 -22.92 -9.96 -22.52
N ASP A 586 -22.77 -11.01 -23.30
CA ASP A 586 -22.75 -12.39 -22.83
C ASP A 586 -21.41 -13.02 -23.18
N THR A 587 -21.01 -14.04 -22.46
CA THR A 587 -19.79 -14.78 -22.78
C THR A 587 -20.17 -15.99 -23.61
N LEU A 588 -19.53 -16.18 -24.74
CA LEU A 588 -19.64 -17.41 -25.51
C LEU A 588 -19.12 -18.58 -24.66
N THR A 589 -19.83 -19.71 -24.70
CA THR A 589 -19.50 -20.87 -23.88
C THR A 589 -18.15 -21.48 -24.22
N SER A 590 -17.65 -21.18 -25.45
CA SER A 590 -16.31 -21.65 -25.86
C SER A 590 -15.70 -20.72 -26.92
N PRO A 591 -14.35 -20.71 -27.04
CA PRO A 591 -13.65 -20.05 -28.15
C PRO A 591 -14.10 -20.55 -29.51
N ALA A 592 -14.54 -21.81 -29.61
CA ALA A 592 -15.06 -22.40 -30.82
C ALA A 592 -16.35 -21.75 -31.33
N GLU A 593 -17.23 -21.28 -30.44
CA GLU A 593 -18.43 -20.51 -30.84
C GLU A 593 -18.07 -19.19 -31.50
N ARG A 594 -17.04 -18.50 -31.01
CA ARG A 594 -16.55 -17.24 -31.60
C ARG A 594 -15.94 -17.49 -32.98
N GLU A 595 -15.10 -18.52 -33.09
CA GLU A 595 -14.51 -18.90 -34.39
C GLU A 595 -15.59 -19.30 -35.39
N LEU A 596 -16.61 -20.02 -34.98
CA LEU A 596 -17.74 -20.39 -35.83
C LEU A 596 -18.55 -19.14 -36.29
N LEU A 597 -18.75 -18.17 -35.43
CA LEU A 597 -19.42 -16.93 -35.81
C LEU A 597 -18.63 -16.12 -36.82
N ASP A 598 -17.32 -16.05 -36.68
CA ASP A 598 -16.41 -15.40 -37.65
C ASP A 598 -16.41 -16.13 -39.00
N LEU A 599 -16.45 -17.47 -39.01
CA LEU A 599 -16.58 -18.26 -40.21
C LEU A 599 -17.88 -17.96 -40.95
N LYS A 600 -19.02 -17.94 -40.27
CA LYS A 600 -20.32 -17.59 -40.86
C LYS A 600 -20.31 -16.21 -41.53
N LYS A 601 -19.61 -15.24 -40.89
CA LYS A 601 -19.51 -13.88 -41.44
C LYS A 601 -18.62 -13.82 -42.68
N ASN A 602 -17.50 -14.57 -42.67
CA ASN A 602 -16.50 -14.52 -43.75
C ASN A 602 -16.93 -15.30 -45.02
N TYR A 603 -17.62 -16.41 -44.81
CA TYR A 603 -18.02 -17.31 -45.92
C TYR A 603 -19.50 -17.16 -46.33
N GLY A 604 -20.27 -16.39 -45.55
CA GLY A 604 -21.72 -16.23 -45.78
C GLY A 604 -22.51 -17.47 -45.32
N VAL A 605 -23.83 -17.36 -45.45
CA VAL A 605 -24.76 -18.41 -45.05
C VAL A 605 -25.89 -18.63 -46.06
N LEU A 606 -25.81 -18.04 -47.26
CA LEU A 606 -26.86 -18.17 -48.28
C LEU A 606 -26.83 -19.55 -48.96
N ALA A 607 -27.92 -20.26 -48.93
CA ALA A 607 -28.03 -21.59 -49.55
C ALA A 607 -27.83 -21.56 -51.09
N ASP A 608 -28.22 -20.46 -51.75
CA ASP A 608 -28.03 -20.28 -53.17
C ASP A 608 -26.53 -20.22 -53.56
N ASP A 609 -25.68 -19.80 -52.68
CA ASP A 609 -24.24 -19.78 -52.91
C ASP A 609 -23.62 -21.18 -52.64
N TYR A 610 -24.26 -22.01 -51.84
CA TYR A 610 -23.78 -23.33 -51.42
C TYR A 610 -24.30 -24.50 -52.23
N PHE A 611 -25.45 -24.36 -52.90
CA PHE A 611 -26.06 -25.42 -53.69
C PHE A 611 -26.37 -24.98 -55.13
N ASP A 612 -26.14 -25.87 -56.07
CA ASP A 612 -26.60 -25.68 -57.45
C ASP A 612 -28.12 -26.02 -57.58
N ALA A 613 -28.67 -25.79 -58.79
CA ALA A 613 -30.08 -26.08 -59.08
C ALA A 613 -30.47 -27.55 -58.90
N MET A 614 -29.51 -28.47 -58.94
CA MET A 614 -29.69 -29.90 -58.71
C MET A 614 -29.47 -30.28 -57.21
N GLY A 615 -29.19 -29.32 -56.34
CA GLY A 615 -28.96 -29.54 -54.91
C GLY A 615 -27.57 -30.09 -54.57
N ARG A 616 -26.60 -30.04 -55.49
CA ARG A 616 -25.21 -30.47 -55.26
C ARG A 616 -24.40 -29.32 -54.65
N LEU A 617 -23.39 -29.64 -53.82
CA LEU A 617 -22.52 -28.63 -53.20
C LEU A 617 -21.67 -27.92 -54.25
N ARG A 618 -21.48 -26.62 -54.05
CA ARG A 618 -20.66 -25.71 -54.88
C ARG A 618 -19.35 -25.36 -54.11
N SER A 619 -18.37 -24.77 -54.83
CA SER A 619 -17.08 -24.42 -54.26
C SER A 619 -17.15 -23.62 -52.94
N PRO A 620 -18.02 -22.60 -52.76
CA PRO A 620 -18.13 -21.88 -51.48
C PRO A 620 -18.55 -22.78 -50.31
N ALA A 621 -19.40 -23.77 -50.55
CA ALA A 621 -19.79 -24.73 -49.52
C ALA A 621 -18.62 -25.59 -49.07
N TYR A 622 -17.80 -26.06 -49.98
CA TYR A 622 -16.60 -26.83 -49.66
C TYR A 622 -15.62 -26.03 -48.79
N LEU A 623 -15.37 -24.76 -49.15
CA LEU A 623 -14.49 -23.88 -48.38
C LEU A 623 -14.99 -23.70 -46.96
N MET A 624 -16.28 -23.45 -46.76
CA MET A 624 -16.87 -23.31 -45.41
C MET A 624 -16.78 -24.62 -44.64
N LEU A 625 -17.11 -25.77 -45.27
CA LEU A 625 -17.08 -27.07 -44.60
C LEU A 625 -15.66 -27.52 -44.25
N ASP A 626 -14.65 -27.18 -45.05
CA ASP A 626 -13.24 -27.41 -44.71
C ASP A 626 -12.83 -26.60 -43.48
N GLN A 627 -13.27 -25.35 -43.35
CA GLN A 627 -13.03 -24.54 -42.15
C GLN A 627 -13.77 -25.09 -40.92
N ILE A 628 -15.00 -25.57 -41.10
CA ILE A 628 -15.74 -26.28 -40.00
C ILE A 628 -14.98 -27.56 -39.60
N THR A 629 -14.39 -28.29 -40.57
CA THR A 629 -13.56 -29.46 -40.24
C THR A 629 -12.34 -29.08 -39.42
N ILE A 630 -11.64 -27.99 -39.76
CA ILE A 630 -10.51 -27.48 -38.98
C ILE A 630 -10.94 -27.06 -37.57
N LEU A 631 -12.05 -26.32 -37.45
CA LEU A 631 -12.63 -25.91 -36.17
C LEU A 631 -12.91 -27.12 -35.27
N MET A 632 -13.58 -28.14 -35.84
CA MET A 632 -13.97 -29.35 -35.08
C MET A 632 -12.76 -30.20 -34.69
N ASN A 633 -11.72 -30.27 -35.52
CA ASN A 633 -10.49 -30.98 -35.20
C ASN A 633 -9.68 -30.30 -34.07
N ARG A 634 -9.65 -28.99 -34.05
CA ARG A 634 -9.03 -28.20 -32.94
C ARG A 634 -9.83 -28.30 -31.65
N ASN A 635 -11.16 -28.57 -31.72
CA ASN A 635 -12.06 -28.60 -30.59
C ASN A 635 -12.78 -29.94 -30.51
N PRO A 636 -12.14 -31.03 -30.04
CA PRO A 636 -12.72 -32.39 -30.11
C PRO A 636 -14.00 -32.58 -29.25
N GLY A 637 -14.25 -31.71 -28.29
CA GLY A 637 -15.44 -31.75 -27.43
C GLY A 637 -16.71 -31.17 -28.06
N ILE A 638 -16.65 -30.36 -29.13
CA ILE A 638 -17.84 -29.73 -29.68
C ILE A 638 -18.62 -30.67 -30.62
N ARG A 639 -19.94 -30.45 -30.66
CA ARG A 639 -20.86 -31.05 -31.65
C ARG A 639 -21.42 -29.93 -32.50
N ILE A 640 -21.63 -30.18 -33.80
CA ILE A 640 -22.22 -29.20 -34.73
C ILE A 640 -23.51 -29.74 -35.33
N GLU A 641 -24.58 -28.94 -35.24
CA GLU A 641 -25.80 -29.10 -35.99
C GLU A 641 -25.76 -28.24 -37.26
N VAL A 642 -25.95 -28.86 -38.42
CA VAL A 642 -26.07 -28.18 -39.71
C VAL A 642 -27.55 -27.98 -39.99
N GLU A 643 -28.02 -26.72 -40.02
CA GLU A 643 -29.40 -26.32 -40.22
C GLU A 643 -29.55 -25.74 -41.65
N VAL A 644 -30.54 -26.25 -42.41
CA VAL A 644 -30.81 -25.73 -43.76
C VAL A 644 -32.27 -25.29 -43.83
N HIS A 645 -32.49 -24.13 -44.45
CA HIS A 645 -33.75 -23.46 -44.60
C HIS A 645 -34.07 -23.20 -46.09
N THR A 646 -35.37 -23.17 -46.44
CA THR A 646 -35.85 -22.73 -47.72
C THR A 646 -36.70 -21.45 -47.53
N ASP A 647 -37.08 -20.82 -48.62
CA ASP A 647 -38.20 -19.89 -48.64
C ASP A 647 -39.54 -20.65 -48.63
N ASN A 648 -40.63 -19.92 -48.76
CA ASN A 648 -41.99 -20.49 -48.79
C ASN A 648 -42.46 -20.93 -50.22
N THR A 649 -41.55 -20.94 -51.22
CA THR A 649 -41.90 -21.34 -52.60
C THR A 649 -42.04 -22.86 -52.67
N GLY A 650 -43.19 -23.34 -53.09
CA GLY A 650 -43.52 -24.76 -53.19
C GLY A 650 -44.25 -25.32 -51.96
N SER A 651 -44.42 -26.63 -51.88
CA SER A 651 -45.10 -27.24 -50.75
C SER A 651 -44.23 -27.37 -49.53
N ALA A 652 -44.78 -27.20 -48.33
CA ALA A 652 -44.07 -27.31 -47.07
C ALA A 652 -43.36 -28.69 -46.90
N ALA A 653 -44.00 -29.77 -47.34
CA ALA A 653 -43.42 -31.10 -47.30
C ALA A 653 -42.21 -31.26 -48.20
N ASN A 654 -42.26 -30.67 -49.44
CA ASN A 654 -41.12 -30.69 -50.34
C ASN A 654 -39.99 -29.82 -49.84
N ASN A 655 -40.25 -28.63 -49.31
CA ASN A 655 -39.26 -27.74 -48.73
C ASN A 655 -38.56 -28.39 -47.52
N LEU A 656 -39.31 -29.08 -46.67
CA LEU A 656 -38.70 -29.85 -45.54
C LEU A 656 -37.78 -30.95 -46.06
N LYS A 657 -38.24 -31.73 -47.07
CA LYS A 657 -37.42 -32.78 -47.69
C LYS A 657 -36.15 -32.23 -48.35
N ILE A 658 -36.25 -31.15 -49.13
CA ILE A 658 -35.08 -30.51 -49.76
C ILE A 658 -34.08 -30.03 -48.70
N SER A 659 -34.55 -29.30 -47.70
CA SER A 659 -33.67 -28.78 -46.65
C SER A 659 -33.01 -29.89 -45.86
N GLN A 660 -33.72 -30.97 -45.52
CA GLN A 660 -33.18 -32.12 -44.80
C GLN A 660 -32.12 -32.85 -45.66
N THR A 661 -32.39 -33.05 -46.93
CA THR A 661 -31.44 -33.70 -47.86
C THR A 661 -30.15 -32.86 -47.99
N ARG A 662 -30.27 -31.54 -48.10
CA ARG A 662 -29.15 -30.60 -48.20
C ARG A 662 -28.31 -30.58 -46.90
N ALA A 663 -28.99 -30.55 -45.74
CA ALA A 663 -28.29 -30.63 -44.46
C ALA A 663 -27.49 -31.93 -44.31
N GLN A 664 -28.13 -33.06 -44.69
CA GLN A 664 -27.49 -34.37 -44.64
C GLN A 664 -26.29 -34.47 -45.60
N LEU A 665 -26.36 -33.85 -46.77
CA LEU A 665 -25.26 -33.82 -47.73
C LEU A 665 -24.03 -33.10 -47.16
N MET A 666 -24.24 -31.98 -46.44
CA MET A 666 -23.18 -31.25 -45.80
C MET A 666 -22.56 -32.04 -44.61
N VAL A 667 -23.38 -32.69 -43.82
CA VAL A 667 -22.93 -33.57 -42.74
C VAL A 667 -22.13 -34.75 -43.26
N ASN A 668 -22.58 -35.38 -44.35
CA ASN A 668 -21.82 -36.47 -45.01
C ASN A 668 -20.44 -36.00 -45.46
N TYR A 669 -20.33 -34.81 -46.04
CA TYR A 669 -19.04 -34.26 -46.39
C TYR A 669 -18.10 -34.12 -45.17
N LEU A 670 -18.61 -33.61 -44.04
CA LEU A 670 -17.81 -33.51 -42.83
C LEU A 670 -17.40 -34.89 -42.29
N ILE A 671 -18.24 -35.91 -42.42
CA ILE A 671 -17.90 -37.30 -42.09
C ILE A 671 -16.79 -37.82 -42.99
N ASP A 672 -16.88 -37.57 -44.30
CA ASP A 672 -15.87 -37.98 -45.28
C ASP A 672 -14.51 -37.31 -45.03
N ARG A 673 -14.54 -36.12 -44.37
CA ARG A 673 -13.32 -35.42 -43.89
C ARG A 673 -12.82 -35.87 -42.53
N GLY A 674 -13.40 -36.97 -41.98
CA GLY A 674 -12.91 -37.61 -40.75
C GLY A 674 -13.58 -37.13 -39.46
N ILE A 675 -14.63 -36.32 -39.52
CA ILE A 675 -15.37 -35.92 -38.34
C ILE A 675 -16.33 -37.05 -37.94
N SER A 676 -16.29 -37.46 -36.65
CA SER A 676 -17.17 -38.52 -36.14
C SER A 676 -18.64 -38.15 -36.30
N SER A 677 -19.46 -39.07 -36.85
CA SER A 677 -20.91 -38.89 -37.02
C SER A 677 -21.63 -38.59 -35.69
N LYS A 678 -21.11 -39.05 -34.54
CA LYS A 678 -21.64 -38.73 -33.20
C LYS A 678 -21.53 -37.26 -32.84
N ARG A 679 -20.71 -36.52 -33.53
CA ARG A 679 -20.48 -35.08 -33.32
C ARG A 679 -21.25 -34.20 -34.28
N LEU A 680 -22.04 -34.77 -35.17
CA LEU A 680 -22.73 -34.07 -36.24
C LEU A 680 -24.23 -34.37 -36.22
N SER A 681 -25.04 -33.36 -36.50
CA SER A 681 -26.48 -33.54 -36.75
C SER A 681 -26.90 -32.72 -37.93
N ALA A 682 -27.82 -33.25 -38.75
CA ALA A 682 -28.40 -32.60 -39.92
C ALA A 682 -29.87 -32.27 -39.65
N LYS A 683 -30.29 -31.02 -39.87
CA LYS A 683 -31.63 -30.58 -39.60
C LYS A 683 -32.16 -29.64 -40.71
N GLY A 684 -33.17 -30.13 -41.43
CA GLY A 684 -33.92 -29.33 -42.40
C GLY A 684 -35.14 -28.68 -41.74
N TYR A 685 -35.31 -27.40 -41.97
CA TYR A 685 -36.45 -26.66 -41.42
C TYR A 685 -37.47 -26.27 -42.49
N GLY A 686 -37.22 -26.53 -43.80
CA GLY A 686 -38.08 -26.01 -44.86
C GLY A 686 -38.26 -24.49 -44.74
N GLY A 687 -39.44 -23.99 -45.08
CA GLY A 687 -39.76 -22.56 -45.00
C GLY A 687 -40.40 -22.11 -43.68
N VAL A 688 -40.33 -22.92 -42.59
CA VAL A 688 -41.05 -22.61 -41.35
C VAL A 688 -40.32 -21.64 -40.41
N ARG A 689 -39.08 -21.28 -40.74
CA ARG A 689 -38.28 -20.34 -39.96
C ARG A 689 -37.69 -19.22 -40.86
N PRO A 690 -38.54 -18.35 -41.43
CA PRO A 690 -38.08 -17.25 -42.27
C PRO A 690 -37.34 -16.21 -41.43
N VAL A 691 -36.29 -15.61 -41.99
CA VAL A 691 -35.53 -14.49 -41.41
C VAL A 691 -35.82 -13.17 -42.12
N ALA A 692 -36.55 -13.22 -43.23
CA ALA A 692 -36.99 -12.07 -43.98
C ALA A 692 -38.39 -12.33 -44.58
N SER A 693 -39.04 -11.27 -45.10
CA SER A 693 -40.34 -11.41 -45.78
C SER A 693 -40.22 -12.36 -46.96
N ASN A 694 -41.24 -13.19 -47.17
CA ASN A 694 -41.34 -14.04 -48.34
C ASN A 694 -42.05 -13.36 -49.55
N MET A 695 -42.33 -12.07 -49.44
CA MET A 695 -43.06 -11.33 -50.48
C MET A 695 -42.16 -11.02 -51.70
N TYR A 696 -40.92 -10.61 -51.49
CA TYR A 696 -40.02 -10.22 -52.52
C TYR A 696 -38.86 -11.19 -52.68
N GLU A 697 -38.36 -11.41 -53.89
CA GLU A 697 -37.29 -12.36 -54.18
C GLU A 697 -35.98 -12.04 -53.41
N ARG A 698 -35.64 -10.76 -53.30
CA ARG A 698 -34.45 -10.36 -52.53
C ARG A 698 -34.50 -10.82 -51.07
N ASP A 699 -35.69 -10.82 -50.49
CA ASP A 699 -35.92 -11.19 -49.11
C ASP A 699 -36.07 -12.72 -48.96
N ARG A 700 -36.75 -13.41 -49.93
CA ARG A 700 -36.78 -14.88 -50.02
C ARG A 700 -35.39 -15.49 -50.09
N ARG A 701 -34.45 -14.82 -50.81
CA ARG A 701 -33.08 -15.27 -50.87
C ARG A 701 -32.41 -15.37 -49.48
N LEU A 702 -32.73 -14.48 -48.57
CA LEU A 702 -32.25 -14.52 -47.18
C LEU A 702 -32.82 -15.70 -46.38
N ASN A 703 -34.04 -16.15 -46.75
CA ASN A 703 -34.67 -17.31 -46.13
C ASN A 703 -34.05 -18.63 -46.61
N ARG A 704 -33.50 -18.66 -47.86
CA ARG A 704 -32.73 -19.78 -48.38
C ARG A 704 -31.31 -19.71 -47.83
N ARG A 705 -31.12 -20.29 -46.62
CA ARG A 705 -29.84 -20.19 -45.91
C ARG A 705 -29.44 -21.52 -45.26
N VAL A 706 -28.16 -21.59 -44.97
CA VAL A 706 -27.53 -22.64 -44.15
C VAL A 706 -27.04 -22.02 -42.87
N ASP A 707 -27.25 -22.67 -41.73
CA ASP A 707 -26.70 -22.26 -40.47
C ASP A 707 -25.93 -23.41 -39.81
N PHE A 708 -24.95 -23.07 -38.98
CA PHE A 708 -24.16 -24.02 -38.21
C PHE A 708 -24.26 -23.63 -36.73
N ARG A 709 -24.57 -24.59 -35.88
CA ARG A 709 -24.72 -24.35 -34.46
C ARG A 709 -23.92 -25.37 -33.65
N ILE A 710 -23.13 -24.88 -32.68
CA ILE A 710 -22.55 -25.74 -31.68
C ILE A 710 -23.66 -26.14 -30.73
N VAL A 711 -23.81 -27.45 -30.50
CA VAL A 711 -24.77 -28.05 -29.57
C VAL A 711 -24.00 -28.84 -28.51
N ASN A 712 -24.37 -28.68 -27.25
CA ASN A 712 -23.72 -29.35 -26.12
C ASN A 712 -24.21 -30.79 -25.96
#